data_ba564c4e2e7d8c160d653d202d07d77b
#
_entry.id   ba564c4e2e7d8c160d653d202d07d77b
#
_cell.length_a   1.000
_cell.length_b   1.000
_cell.length_c   1.000
_cell.angle_alpha   90.00
_cell.angle_beta   90.00
_cell.angle_gamma   90.00
#
_symmetry.space_group_name_H-M   'P 1'
#
loop_
_entity.id
_entity.type
_entity.pdbx_description
1 polymer ?
#
loop_
_entity_poly.entity_id
_entity_poly.type
_entity_poly.pdbx_seq_one_letter_code
_entity_poly.pdbx_strand_id
1 'polypeptide(L)'
;MIRRLLTGLVFMLFVGTASAQYRVDRLITAGRSALYYEDYVLSIKYFNLAIGAKPYLYEPWYYRSVAKFNLDDFVGAEGDANEALKLNPYINDIYDLRAITRIRQGRYDEAISDYDAAIRLEPRNRNYWFNRALCKMEDGKYDDALAQLDSIITRWDKFSKAYSLKAEVYLQKKDTLNAEKWLDKSLVLDPYDGEAWTTRAYVALARKEWKTADEALTKSLHFKPNNVNSYINRALARININNLRGAMSDYDNALDIDPNNFLAHYNRGLMRVQLGDNNRAIEDFDFVIKMEPKNFMAIFNRALLHDKVGDLKAAIHDYTTVINQFPNFWTGLSYRAGCYRRLGMTAKAELDEFRIFKAQMNKHLGIQPRWSAKTKRAMRKRSEIDPNKYASLVVEDAPKYEHEYKSEYRGKVQNRVVEAGYLPMYQLSYFPNNKSLSTIQAYDKEVDAFNMTLDKKAKHKLYIVCSKDQLNEAESMELFSMIDRLSAELSVAKSDAEKTHLLLLRAVAHSVLRDFEAAIADFTEYVGRGGKSSIAYWQRAVCQTELDEFNLSEGKGITNLHSAEADFSDAIRQNGNNAYVYYNRGNLHAGRNELSKAIDDYSIAIRIDSNLAEAYYNRGIARSKSGNKQAAIQDLSKAGELGLYDAYAVIKRLNKQK
;
A
#
# COMPACT_ATOMS: atom_id res chain seq x y z
N MET A 1 42.14 37.07 -38.55
CA MET A 1 40.79 37.18 -38.00
C MET A 1 40.14 35.79 -37.79
N ILE A 2 40.12 34.89 -38.74
CA ILE A 2 39.54 33.54 -38.69
C ILE A 2 40.14 32.64 -37.57
N ARG A 3 41.47 32.67 -37.34
CA ARG A 3 42.09 31.90 -36.22
C ARG A 3 41.65 32.32 -34.81
N ARG A 4 41.39 33.63 -34.60
CA ARG A 4 40.87 34.15 -33.29
C ARG A 4 39.38 33.82 -33.09
N LEU A 5 38.61 33.75 -34.17
CA LEU A 5 37.19 33.27 -34.12
C LEU A 5 37.14 31.78 -33.85
N LEU A 6 38.00 30.97 -34.45
CA LEU A 6 38.04 29.50 -34.15
C LEU A 6 38.50 29.20 -32.71
N THR A 7 39.49 29.92 -32.18
CA THR A 7 39.91 29.79 -30.78
C THR A 7 38.83 30.27 -29.82
N GLY A 8 38.08 31.31 -30.15
CA GLY A 8 36.92 31.74 -29.34
C GLY A 8 35.78 30.73 -29.36
N LEU A 9 35.49 30.11 -30.51
CA LEU A 9 34.45 29.08 -30.64
C LEU A 9 34.82 27.76 -29.89
N VAL A 10 36.09 27.36 -29.96
CA VAL A 10 36.61 26.20 -29.21
C VAL A 10 36.56 26.47 -27.69
N PHE A 11 36.91 27.70 -27.26
CA PHE A 11 36.83 28.08 -25.85
C PHE A 11 35.38 28.17 -25.33
N MET A 12 34.43 28.68 -26.16
CA MET A 12 33.00 28.63 -25.81
C MET A 12 32.45 27.20 -25.72
N LEU A 13 32.88 26.30 -26.60
CA LEU A 13 32.52 24.90 -26.52
C LEU A 13 33.08 24.23 -25.25
N PHE A 14 34.33 24.53 -24.86
CA PHE A 14 34.93 23.99 -23.63
C PHE A 14 34.28 24.55 -22.37
N VAL A 15 33.95 25.86 -22.34
CA VAL A 15 33.27 26.50 -21.19
C VAL A 15 31.84 25.96 -21.09
N GLY A 16 31.13 25.69 -22.19
CA GLY A 16 29.81 25.11 -22.21
C GLY A 16 29.78 23.65 -21.65
N THR A 17 30.79 22.86 -22.01
CA THR A 17 30.90 21.47 -21.51
C THR A 17 31.30 21.45 -20.01
N ALA A 18 32.21 22.32 -19.57
CA ALA A 18 32.60 22.44 -18.17
C ALA A 18 31.43 22.91 -17.29
N SER A 19 30.59 23.83 -17.78
CA SER A 19 29.39 24.29 -17.06
C SER A 19 28.33 23.18 -16.93
N ALA A 20 28.17 22.36 -17.98
CA ALA A 20 27.25 21.21 -17.96
C ALA A 20 27.73 20.14 -16.98
N GLN A 21 29.03 19.84 -16.95
CA GLN A 21 29.62 18.87 -16.02
C GLN A 21 29.49 19.29 -14.56
N TYR A 22 29.74 20.58 -14.30
CA TYR A 22 29.56 21.16 -12.96
C TYR A 22 28.08 21.15 -12.49
N ARG A 23 27.12 21.23 -13.43
CA ARG A 23 25.69 21.15 -13.10
C ARG A 23 25.28 19.71 -12.69
N VAL A 24 25.76 18.67 -13.37
CA VAL A 24 25.37 17.28 -13.05
C VAL A 24 25.93 16.86 -11.68
N ASP A 25 27.17 17.18 -11.38
CA ASP A 25 27.77 16.90 -10.07
C ASP A 25 27.02 17.62 -8.94
N ARG A 26 26.55 18.84 -9.17
CA ARG A 26 25.67 19.55 -8.21
C ARG A 26 24.33 18.88 -8.04
N LEU A 27 23.72 18.36 -9.10
CA LEU A 27 22.46 17.62 -9.04
C LEU A 27 22.64 16.33 -8.25
N ILE A 28 23.72 15.58 -8.49
CA ILE A 28 24.02 14.35 -7.73
C ILE A 28 24.23 14.69 -6.25
N THR A 29 25.01 15.74 -5.94
CA THR A 29 25.24 16.17 -4.56
C THR A 29 23.95 16.61 -3.87
N ALA A 30 23.11 17.40 -4.55
CA ALA A 30 21.82 17.83 -4.01
C ALA A 30 20.88 16.64 -3.79
N GLY A 31 20.86 15.68 -4.72
CA GLY A 31 20.10 14.43 -4.58
C GLY A 31 20.56 13.59 -3.39
N ARG A 32 21.88 13.45 -3.19
CA ARG A 32 22.45 12.76 -2.03
C ARG A 32 22.15 13.49 -0.72
N SER A 33 22.20 14.81 -0.70
CA SER A 33 21.80 15.57 0.49
C SER A 33 20.33 15.37 0.82
N ALA A 34 19.44 15.42 -0.18
CA ALA A 34 18.03 15.13 0.01
C ALA A 34 17.81 13.69 0.55
N LEU A 35 18.57 12.72 0.02
CA LEU A 35 18.54 11.33 0.49
C LEU A 35 18.98 11.21 1.96
N TYR A 36 20.04 11.92 2.35
CA TYR A 36 20.55 11.95 3.72
C TYR A 36 19.52 12.52 4.71
N TYR A 37 18.78 13.55 4.29
CA TYR A 37 17.69 14.12 5.10
C TYR A 37 16.35 13.38 4.92
N GLU A 38 16.37 12.20 4.31
CA GLU A 38 15.20 11.33 4.11
C GLU A 38 14.10 11.97 3.23
N ASP A 39 14.42 13.01 2.44
CA ASP A 39 13.51 13.54 1.42
C ASP A 39 13.69 12.76 0.10
N TYR A 40 13.13 11.56 0.08
CA TYR A 40 13.29 10.61 -1.03
C TYR A 40 12.69 11.14 -2.33
N VAL A 41 11.57 11.86 -2.25
CA VAL A 41 10.89 12.42 -3.42
C VAL A 41 11.74 13.51 -4.07
N LEU A 42 12.27 14.44 -3.27
CA LEU A 42 13.18 15.48 -3.77
C LEU A 42 14.48 14.87 -4.34
N SER A 43 14.98 13.83 -3.69
CA SER A 43 16.14 13.06 -4.14
C SER A 43 15.91 12.48 -5.53
N ILE A 44 14.77 11.82 -5.77
CA ILE A 44 14.38 11.27 -7.07
C ILE A 44 14.32 12.38 -8.14
N LYS A 45 13.78 13.54 -7.81
CA LYS A 45 13.73 14.68 -8.74
C LYS A 45 15.12 15.10 -9.21
N TYR A 46 16.08 15.24 -8.30
CA TYR A 46 17.45 15.58 -8.66
C TYR A 46 18.14 14.50 -9.48
N PHE A 47 17.95 13.22 -9.14
CA PHE A 47 18.54 12.13 -9.92
C PHE A 47 17.90 11.99 -11.29
N ASN A 48 16.60 12.23 -11.44
CA ASN A 48 15.94 12.29 -12.76
C ASN A 48 16.60 13.34 -13.66
N LEU A 49 16.87 14.54 -13.13
CA LEU A 49 17.56 15.59 -13.88
C LEU A 49 19.00 15.19 -14.23
N ALA A 50 19.70 14.52 -13.31
CA ALA A 50 21.07 14.05 -13.56
C ALA A 50 21.09 12.93 -14.63
N ILE A 51 20.16 11.97 -14.58
CA ILE A 51 20.01 10.88 -15.57
C ILE A 51 19.65 11.48 -16.94
N GLY A 52 18.71 12.43 -16.99
CA GLY A 52 18.34 13.11 -18.24
C GLY A 52 19.52 13.84 -18.88
N ALA A 53 20.41 14.44 -18.08
CA ALA A 53 21.59 15.13 -18.56
C ALA A 53 22.74 14.18 -18.96
N LYS A 54 22.97 13.10 -18.17
CA LYS A 54 24.07 12.14 -18.38
C LYS A 54 23.63 10.70 -18.02
N PRO A 55 22.89 10.02 -18.88
CA PRO A 55 22.33 8.70 -18.61
C PRO A 55 23.39 7.58 -18.46
N TYR A 56 24.61 7.82 -18.86
CA TYR A 56 25.73 6.87 -18.79
C TYR A 56 26.47 6.87 -17.45
N LEU A 57 26.10 7.72 -16.49
CA LEU A 57 26.63 7.71 -15.13
C LEU A 57 25.81 6.72 -14.28
N TYR A 58 26.49 5.79 -13.59
CA TYR A 58 25.80 4.79 -12.77
C TYR A 58 25.27 5.37 -11.45
N GLU A 59 25.95 6.36 -10.86
CA GLU A 59 25.63 6.91 -9.53
C GLU A 59 24.21 7.47 -9.43
N PRO A 60 23.68 8.27 -10.38
CA PRO A 60 22.31 8.76 -10.28
C PRO A 60 21.27 7.62 -10.30
N TRP A 61 21.50 6.57 -11.09
CA TRP A 61 20.64 5.37 -11.11
C TRP A 61 20.69 4.63 -9.78
N TYR A 62 21.90 4.42 -9.25
CA TYR A 62 22.10 3.77 -7.96
C TYR A 62 21.41 4.52 -6.82
N TYR A 63 21.66 5.84 -6.68
CA TYR A 63 21.03 6.60 -5.61
C TYR A 63 19.53 6.77 -5.79
N ARG A 64 19.00 6.80 -7.03
CA ARG A 64 17.56 6.79 -7.26
C ARG A 64 16.95 5.45 -6.87
N SER A 65 17.64 4.34 -7.11
CA SER A 65 17.25 3.03 -6.61
C SER A 65 17.15 3.02 -5.09
N VAL A 66 18.13 3.60 -4.37
CA VAL A 66 18.08 3.75 -2.91
C VAL A 66 16.84 4.55 -2.47
N ALA A 67 16.56 5.67 -3.13
CA ALA A 67 15.40 6.48 -2.80
C ALA A 67 14.07 5.74 -3.03
N LYS A 68 13.93 5.03 -4.16
CA LYS A 68 12.74 4.22 -4.46
C LYS A 68 12.58 3.06 -3.47
N PHE A 69 13.68 2.40 -3.08
CA PHE A 69 13.65 1.35 -2.07
C PHE A 69 13.06 1.86 -0.75
N ASN A 70 13.47 3.04 -0.30
CA ASN A 70 12.95 3.65 0.92
C ASN A 70 11.48 4.12 0.81
N LEU A 71 10.95 4.25 -0.41
CA LEU A 71 9.53 4.50 -0.68
C LEU A 71 8.72 3.21 -0.90
N ASP A 72 9.29 2.03 -0.61
CA ASP A 72 8.72 0.71 -0.85
C ASP A 72 8.45 0.40 -2.35
N ASP A 73 9.02 1.19 -3.28
CA ASP A 73 8.99 0.90 -4.72
C ASP A 73 10.10 -0.09 -5.09
N PHE A 74 9.93 -1.34 -4.69
CA PHE A 74 10.94 -2.37 -4.89
C PHE A 74 11.12 -2.72 -6.37
N VAL A 75 10.07 -2.66 -7.18
CA VAL A 75 10.13 -2.94 -8.63
C VAL A 75 10.93 -1.86 -9.35
N GLY A 76 10.64 -0.58 -9.07
CA GLY A 76 11.38 0.53 -9.65
C GLY A 76 12.82 0.62 -9.14
N ALA A 77 13.06 0.28 -7.87
CA ALA A 77 14.40 0.22 -7.29
C ALA A 77 15.26 -0.86 -7.97
N GLU A 78 14.71 -2.05 -8.20
CA GLU A 78 15.41 -3.11 -8.95
C GLU A 78 15.72 -2.69 -10.38
N GLY A 79 14.77 -2.02 -11.06
CA GLY A 79 14.96 -1.50 -12.40
C GLY A 79 16.16 -0.53 -12.47
N ASP A 80 16.22 0.41 -11.56
CA ASP A 80 17.33 1.39 -11.48
C ASP A 80 18.67 0.71 -11.10
N ALA A 81 18.66 -0.26 -10.18
CA ALA A 81 19.84 -1.03 -9.83
C ALA A 81 20.36 -1.86 -11.03
N ASN A 82 19.47 -2.40 -11.87
CA ASN A 82 19.83 -3.09 -13.09
C ASN A 82 20.53 -2.14 -14.08
N GLU A 83 20.02 -0.93 -14.28
CA GLU A 83 20.68 0.06 -15.15
C GLU A 83 22.04 0.49 -14.57
N ALA A 84 22.13 0.72 -13.25
CA ALA A 84 23.40 1.03 -12.60
C ALA A 84 24.46 -0.07 -12.79
N LEU A 85 24.07 -1.37 -12.66
CA LEU A 85 24.96 -2.51 -12.87
C LEU A 85 25.38 -2.72 -14.33
N LYS A 86 24.52 -2.38 -15.30
CA LYS A 86 24.90 -2.38 -16.72
C LYS A 86 26.02 -1.37 -17.00
N LEU A 87 25.95 -0.21 -16.34
CA LEU A 87 26.93 0.86 -16.48
C LEU A 87 28.22 0.60 -15.69
N ASN A 88 28.11 0.02 -14.49
CA ASN A 88 29.26 -0.34 -13.67
C ASN A 88 29.00 -1.63 -12.85
N PRO A 89 29.48 -2.81 -13.34
CA PRO A 89 29.27 -4.08 -12.66
C PRO A 89 30.24 -4.37 -11.50
N TYR A 90 31.13 -3.43 -11.16
CA TYR A 90 32.16 -3.64 -10.15
C TYR A 90 31.82 -3.00 -8.80
N ILE A 91 30.61 -2.52 -8.60
CA ILE A 91 30.14 -1.89 -7.36
C ILE A 91 29.34 -2.90 -6.55
N ASN A 92 29.93 -3.41 -5.48
CA ASN A 92 29.31 -4.38 -4.56
C ASN A 92 28.02 -3.88 -3.91
N ASP A 93 27.95 -2.61 -3.55
CA ASP A 93 26.77 -2.00 -2.91
C ASP A 93 25.51 -2.04 -3.79
N ILE A 94 25.66 -2.02 -5.13
CA ILE A 94 24.51 -2.13 -6.03
C ILE A 94 23.95 -3.55 -6.02
N TYR A 95 24.81 -4.57 -5.95
CA TYR A 95 24.34 -5.96 -5.79
C TYR A 95 23.64 -6.16 -4.44
N ASP A 96 24.18 -5.61 -3.33
CA ASP A 96 23.54 -5.68 -2.02
C ASP A 96 22.15 -5.02 -2.04
N LEU A 97 22.06 -3.81 -2.58
CA LEU A 97 20.78 -3.11 -2.72
C LEU A 97 19.77 -3.91 -3.56
N ARG A 98 20.21 -4.47 -4.71
CA ARG A 98 19.33 -5.27 -5.57
C ARG A 98 18.93 -6.58 -4.89
N ALA A 99 19.83 -7.22 -4.18
CA ALA A 99 19.53 -8.42 -3.38
C ALA A 99 18.45 -8.14 -2.34
N ILE A 100 18.61 -7.07 -1.53
CA ILE A 100 17.60 -6.69 -0.52
C ILE A 100 16.27 -6.35 -1.18
N THR A 101 16.30 -5.67 -2.31
CA THR A 101 15.10 -5.35 -3.10
C THR A 101 14.37 -6.61 -3.58
N ARG A 102 15.10 -7.64 -3.99
CA ARG A 102 14.58 -8.95 -4.40
C ARG A 102 14.02 -9.75 -3.22
N ILE A 103 14.68 -9.68 -2.06
CA ILE A 103 14.18 -10.27 -0.82
C ILE A 103 12.81 -9.68 -0.45
N ARG A 104 12.65 -8.35 -0.54
CA ARG A 104 11.36 -7.69 -0.31
C ARG A 104 10.25 -8.14 -1.27
N GLN A 105 10.64 -8.66 -2.42
CA GLN A 105 9.74 -9.26 -3.42
C GLN A 105 9.55 -10.78 -3.26
N GLY A 106 10.22 -11.42 -2.30
CA GLY A 106 10.19 -12.88 -2.08
C GLY A 106 11.01 -13.68 -3.09
N ARG A 107 11.93 -13.03 -3.82
CA ARG A 107 12.74 -13.63 -4.90
C ARG A 107 14.12 -14.01 -4.35
N TYR A 108 14.16 -15.01 -3.47
CA TYR A 108 15.37 -15.36 -2.71
C TYR A 108 16.50 -15.94 -3.56
N ASP A 109 16.22 -16.76 -4.57
CA ASP A 109 17.25 -17.32 -5.45
C ASP A 109 18.03 -16.26 -6.21
N GLU A 110 17.34 -15.25 -6.70
CA GLU A 110 17.96 -14.14 -7.41
C GLU A 110 18.75 -13.23 -6.47
N ALA A 111 18.29 -13.06 -5.22
CA ALA A 111 19.03 -12.36 -4.19
C ALA A 111 20.31 -13.10 -3.79
N ILE A 112 20.26 -14.43 -3.68
CA ILE A 112 21.46 -15.29 -3.45
C ILE A 112 22.48 -15.08 -4.56
N SER A 113 22.05 -15.03 -5.82
CA SER A 113 22.93 -14.78 -6.97
C SER A 113 23.62 -13.42 -6.91
N ASP A 114 22.91 -12.38 -6.43
CA ASP A 114 23.47 -11.05 -6.21
C ASP A 114 24.50 -11.06 -5.07
N TYR A 115 24.21 -11.73 -3.94
CA TYR A 115 25.19 -11.88 -2.88
C TYR A 115 26.42 -12.71 -3.33
N ASP A 116 26.26 -13.69 -4.21
CA ASP A 116 27.39 -14.38 -4.83
C ASP A 116 28.28 -13.42 -5.63
N ALA A 117 27.67 -12.47 -6.36
CA ALA A 117 28.43 -11.45 -7.07
C ALA A 117 29.11 -10.46 -6.11
N ALA A 118 28.41 -9.97 -5.09
CA ALA A 118 28.95 -9.08 -4.06
C ALA A 118 30.12 -9.72 -3.30
N ILE A 119 30.00 -10.99 -2.93
CA ILE A 119 31.07 -11.78 -2.27
C ILE A 119 32.31 -11.95 -3.15
N ARG A 120 32.12 -12.14 -4.49
CA ARG A 120 33.27 -12.20 -5.42
C ARG A 120 34.03 -10.88 -5.48
N LEU A 121 33.34 -9.75 -5.38
CA LEU A 121 33.95 -8.41 -5.38
C LEU A 121 34.60 -8.11 -4.02
N GLU A 122 33.95 -8.46 -2.92
CA GLU A 122 34.43 -8.20 -1.56
C GLU A 122 34.32 -9.44 -0.66
N PRO A 123 35.25 -10.42 -0.76
CA PRO A 123 35.15 -11.70 -0.06
C PRO A 123 35.28 -11.61 1.47
N ARG A 124 35.78 -10.48 1.99
CA ARG A 124 35.97 -10.25 3.43
C ARG A 124 34.78 -9.61 4.13
N ASN A 125 33.77 -9.18 3.37
CA ASN A 125 32.57 -8.58 3.94
C ASN A 125 31.64 -9.68 4.51
N ARG A 126 31.71 -9.89 5.81
CA ARG A 126 30.94 -10.91 6.53
C ARG A 126 29.43 -10.72 6.39
N ASN A 127 28.94 -9.47 6.16
CA ASN A 127 27.51 -9.18 6.05
C ASN A 127 26.91 -9.80 4.78
N TYR A 128 27.64 -9.83 3.65
CA TYR A 128 27.15 -10.46 2.42
C TYR A 128 27.02 -11.98 2.59
N TRP A 129 27.99 -12.61 3.28
CA TRP A 129 27.90 -14.04 3.61
C TRP A 129 26.72 -14.34 4.54
N PHE A 130 26.51 -13.49 5.55
CA PHE A 130 25.39 -13.59 6.48
C PHE A 130 24.04 -13.39 5.80
N ASN A 131 23.87 -12.33 5.03
CA ASN A 131 22.63 -12.04 4.30
C ASN A 131 22.30 -13.15 3.29
N ARG A 132 23.31 -13.75 2.63
CA ARG A 132 23.10 -14.90 1.77
C ARG A 132 22.62 -16.14 2.54
N ALA A 133 23.18 -16.42 3.73
CA ALA A 133 22.73 -17.52 4.58
C ALA A 133 21.28 -17.29 5.05
N LEU A 134 20.96 -16.06 5.39
CA LEU A 134 19.60 -15.64 5.76
C LEU A 134 18.62 -15.86 4.60
N CYS A 135 18.97 -15.47 3.35
CA CYS A 135 18.16 -15.74 2.17
C CYS A 135 17.90 -17.25 1.99
N LYS A 136 18.91 -18.09 2.20
CA LYS A 136 18.75 -19.55 2.11
C LYS A 136 17.80 -20.10 3.17
N MET A 137 17.83 -19.55 4.37
CA MET A 137 16.91 -19.91 5.45
C MET A 137 15.48 -19.52 5.09
N GLU A 138 15.25 -18.28 4.64
CA GLU A 138 13.93 -17.77 4.25
C GLU A 138 13.34 -18.54 3.05
N ASP A 139 14.21 -19.02 2.15
CA ASP A 139 13.83 -19.87 1.02
C ASP A 139 13.58 -21.35 1.42
N GLY A 140 13.72 -21.68 2.71
CA GLY A 140 13.55 -23.05 3.21
C GLY A 140 14.71 -24.01 2.92
N LYS A 141 15.83 -23.52 2.38
CA LYS A 141 17.05 -24.29 2.12
C LYS A 141 17.92 -24.43 3.36
N TYR A 142 17.36 -25.06 4.41
CA TYR A 142 17.93 -25.09 5.74
C TYR A 142 19.31 -25.74 5.80
N ASP A 143 19.53 -26.84 5.10
CA ASP A 143 20.81 -27.54 5.13
C ASP A 143 21.92 -26.73 4.45
N ASP A 144 21.61 -26.03 3.36
CA ASP A 144 22.53 -25.11 2.68
C ASP A 144 22.84 -23.88 3.54
N ALA A 145 21.84 -23.39 4.28
CA ALA A 145 22.01 -22.29 5.23
C ALA A 145 22.95 -22.72 6.38
N LEU A 146 22.75 -23.92 6.96
CA LEU A 146 23.61 -24.47 8.01
C LEU A 146 25.04 -24.64 7.55
N ALA A 147 25.28 -25.24 6.39
CA ALA A 147 26.62 -25.42 5.82
C ALA A 147 27.33 -24.07 5.61
N GLN A 148 26.60 -23.06 5.15
CA GLN A 148 27.15 -21.71 4.99
C GLN A 148 27.45 -21.06 6.34
N LEU A 149 26.58 -21.19 7.33
CA LEU A 149 26.78 -20.65 8.67
C LEU A 149 27.99 -21.30 9.36
N ASP A 150 28.23 -22.60 9.13
CA ASP A 150 29.46 -23.27 9.58
C ASP A 150 30.72 -22.64 8.98
N SER A 151 30.66 -22.32 7.65
CA SER A 151 31.76 -21.63 6.99
C SER A 151 31.99 -20.21 7.53
N ILE A 152 30.89 -19.48 7.85
CA ILE A 152 30.95 -18.14 8.46
C ILE A 152 31.58 -18.22 9.84
N ILE A 153 31.13 -19.14 10.69
CA ILE A 153 31.60 -19.33 12.06
C ILE A 153 33.10 -19.74 12.06
N THR A 154 33.51 -20.59 11.13
CA THR A 154 34.93 -20.98 10.99
C THR A 154 35.79 -19.78 10.58
N ARG A 155 35.31 -18.88 9.73
CA ARG A 155 36.06 -17.73 9.24
C ARG A 155 35.99 -16.52 10.20
N TRP A 156 34.90 -16.35 10.93
CA TRP A 156 34.64 -15.26 11.85
C TRP A 156 34.05 -15.81 13.18
N ASP A 157 34.86 -16.45 13.98
CA ASP A 157 34.47 -17.16 15.21
C ASP A 157 33.80 -16.28 16.28
N LYS A 158 34.06 -14.96 16.25
CA LYS A 158 33.45 -13.96 17.16
C LYS A 158 32.21 -13.27 16.59
N PHE A 159 31.68 -13.73 15.47
CA PHE A 159 30.47 -13.14 14.87
C PHE A 159 29.20 -13.76 15.46
N SER A 160 28.76 -13.26 16.63
CA SER A 160 27.61 -13.77 17.41
C SER A 160 26.36 -13.99 16.59
N LYS A 161 26.05 -13.07 15.64
CA LYS A 161 24.86 -13.15 14.78
C LYS A 161 24.80 -14.41 13.90
N ALA A 162 25.95 -14.98 13.52
CA ALA A 162 25.97 -16.23 12.76
C ALA A 162 25.51 -17.41 13.63
N TYR A 163 25.84 -17.38 14.94
CA TYR A 163 25.38 -18.40 15.90
C TYR A 163 23.87 -18.26 16.16
N SER A 164 23.36 -17.04 16.33
CA SER A 164 21.93 -16.79 16.51
C SER A 164 21.14 -17.25 15.28
N LEU A 165 21.57 -16.89 14.06
CA LEU A 165 20.89 -17.32 12.83
C LEU A 165 20.94 -18.85 12.67
N LYS A 166 22.05 -19.49 13.05
CA LYS A 166 22.16 -20.96 13.05
C LYS A 166 21.15 -21.61 14.00
N ALA A 167 20.97 -21.04 15.17
CA ALA A 167 19.97 -21.49 16.12
C ALA A 167 18.55 -21.33 15.56
N GLU A 168 18.29 -20.23 14.87
CA GLU A 168 17.01 -19.98 14.25
C GLU A 168 16.70 -20.99 13.14
N VAL A 169 17.67 -21.34 12.29
CA VAL A 169 17.51 -22.42 11.31
C VAL A 169 17.12 -23.72 12.00
N TYR A 170 17.72 -24.06 13.17
CA TYR A 170 17.32 -25.25 13.93
C TYR A 170 15.91 -25.14 14.49
N LEU A 171 15.45 -23.94 14.91
CA LEU A 171 14.05 -23.74 15.34
C LEU A 171 13.08 -23.97 14.18
N GLN A 172 13.38 -23.48 12.98
CA GLN A 172 12.56 -23.76 11.80
C GLN A 172 12.51 -25.27 11.49
N LYS A 173 13.59 -26.00 11.75
CA LYS A 173 13.62 -27.48 11.69
C LYS A 173 12.99 -28.16 12.90
N LYS A 174 12.42 -27.41 13.87
CA LYS A 174 11.83 -27.90 15.14
C LYS A 174 12.83 -28.62 16.05
N ASP A 175 14.11 -28.40 15.87
CA ASP A 175 15.19 -28.95 16.71
C ASP A 175 15.58 -27.96 17.81
N THR A 176 14.80 -27.95 18.87
CA THR A 176 14.99 -27.03 20.00
C THR A 176 16.26 -27.28 20.78
N LEU A 177 16.84 -28.53 20.74
CA LEU A 177 18.06 -28.86 21.44
C LEU A 177 19.28 -28.21 20.79
N ASN A 178 19.41 -28.35 19.48
CA ASN A 178 20.50 -27.69 18.77
C ASN A 178 20.31 -26.17 18.74
N ALA A 179 19.07 -25.68 18.66
CA ALA A 179 18.77 -24.25 18.73
C ALA A 179 19.29 -23.64 20.04
N GLU A 180 18.99 -24.26 21.17
CA GLU A 180 19.48 -23.82 22.49
C GLU A 180 21.02 -23.77 22.56
N LYS A 181 21.67 -24.85 22.12
CA LYS A 181 23.13 -24.94 22.11
C LYS A 181 23.80 -23.81 21.34
N TRP A 182 23.22 -23.41 20.19
CA TRP A 182 23.80 -22.36 19.36
C TRP A 182 23.46 -20.97 19.89
N LEU A 183 22.27 -20.78 20.51
CA LEU A 183 21.92 -19.54 21.23
C LEU A 183 22.81 -19.30 22.41
N ASP A 184 23.10 -20.33 23.25
CA ASP A 184 23.98 -20.19 24.38
C ASP A 184 25.40 -19.76 23.95
N LYS A 185 25.90 -20.30 22.83
CA LYS A 185 27.18 -19.85 22.25
C LYS A 185 27.12 -18.40 21.75
N SER A 186 26.01 -17.99 21.12
CA SER A 186 25.81 -16.62 20.68
C SER A 186 25.83 -15.66 21.87
N LEU A 187 25.11 -16.01 22.95
CA LEU A 187 24.97 -15.18 24.14
C LEU A 187 26.28 -15.12 24.98
N VAL A 188 27.15 -16.12 24.85
CA VAL A 188 28.53 -16.04 25.42
C VAL A 188 29.35 -15.00 24.67
N LEU A 189 29.19 -14.88 23.35
CA LEU A 189 29.90 -13.91 22.52
C LEU A 189 29.33 -12.50 22.63
N ASP A 190 28.00 -12.38 22.72
CA ASP A 190 27.29 -11.13 22.87
C ASP A 190 26.16 -11.27 23.90
N PRO A 191 26.45 -11.03 25.18
CA PRO A 191 25.45 -11.11 26.25
C PRO A 191 24.38 -10.00 26.19
N TYR A 192 24.61 -8.96 25.37
CA TYR A 192 23.75 -7.79 25.26
C TYR A 192 22.75 -7.89 24.07
N ASP A 193 22.79 -8.98 23.33
CA ASP A 193 21.85 -9.22 22.22
C ASP A 193 20.46 -9.59 22.75
N GLY A 194 19.60 -8.56 22.84
CA GLY A 194 18.20 -8.72 23.29
C GLY A 194 17.36 -9.62 22.38
N GLU A 195 17.71 -9.76 21.08
CA GLU A 195 17.01 -10.67 20.15
C GLU A 195 17.39 -12.13 20.44
N ALA A 196 18.67 -12.38 20.65
CA ALA A 196 19.11 -13.72 21.02
C ALA A 196 18.49 -14.17 22.36
N TRP A 197 18.34 -13.26 23.34
CA TRP A 197 17.60 -13.56 24.58
C TRP A 197 16.12 -13.82 24.33
N THR A 198 15.48 -13.07 23.43
CA THR A 198 14.09 -13.32 23.04
C THR A 198 13.94 -14.72 22.42
N THR A 199 14.81 -15.07 21.48
CA THR A 199 14.80 -16.39 20.83
C THR A 199 15.06 -17.51 21.85
N ARG A 200 15.98 -17.30 22.81
CA ARG A 200 16.25 -18.22 23.91
C ARG A 200 15.00 -18.48 24.77
N ALA A 201 14.24 -17.42 25.03
CA ALA A 201 13.00 -17.52 25.77
C ALA A 201 11.93 -18.32 25.01
N TYR A 202 11.82 -18.14 23.67
CA TYR A 202 10.89 -18.95 22.87
C TYR A 202 11.21 -20.45 22.93
N VAL A 203 12.49 -20.81 22.90
CA VAL A 203 12.90 -22.22 23.10
C VAL A 203 12.40 -22.72 24.45
N ALA A 204 12.61 -21.93 25.52
CA ALA A 204 12.15 -22.30 26.86
C ALA A 204 10.62 -22.37 26.98
N LEU A 205 9.87 -21.45 26.36
CA LEU A 205 8.41 -21.47 26.32
C LEU A 205 7.88 -22.71 25.59
N ALA A 206 8.48 -23.06 24.44
CA ALA A 206 8.11 -24.25 23.68
C ALA A 206 8.27 -25.56 24.48
N ARG A 207 9.24 -25.57 25.39
CA ARG A 207 9.49 -26.70 26.31
C ARG A 207 8.74 -26.58 27.63
N LYS A 208 7.98 -25.49 27.84
CA LYS A 208 7.31 -25.20 29.11
C LYS A 208 8.27 -25.02 30.31
N GLU A 209 9.49 -24.58 30.03
CA GLU A 209 10.52 -24.24 31.03
C GLU A 209 10.28 -22.80 31.51
N TRP A 210 9.18 -22.60 32.25
CA TRP A 210 8.62 -21.28 32.56
C TRP A 210 9.58 -20.35 33.30
N LYS A 211 10.41 -20.90 34.23
CA LYS A 211 11.38 -20.12 34.99
C LYS A 211 12.51 -19.60 34.09
N THR A 212 13.04 -20.49 33.26
CA THR A 212 14.07 -20.13 32.25
C THR A 212 13.55 -19.10 31.26
N ALA A 213 12.26 -19.23 30.85
CA ALA A 213 11.61 -18.27 29.97
C ALA A 213 11.48 -16.88 30.62
N ASP A 214 11.04 -16.79 31.89
CA ASP A 214 10.97 -15.52 32.66
C ASP A 214 12.33 -14.85 32.78
N GLU A 215 13.39 -15.60 33.11
CA GLU A 215 14.75 -15.09 33.21
C GLU A 215 15.26 -14.56 31.86
N ALA A 216 15.08 -15.33 30.78
CA ALA A 216 15.50 -14.92 29.43
C ALA A 216 14.74 -13.70 28.93
N LEU A 217 13.42 -13.65 29.13
CA LEU A 217 12.60 -12.48 28.76
C LEU A 217 12.93 -11.25 29.61
N THR A 218 13.30 -11.43 30.85
CA THR A 218 13.75 -10.33 31.71
C THR A 218 15.04 -9.71 31.17
N LYS A 219 15.97 -10.51 30.70
CA LYS A 219 17.20 -10.04 30.04
C LYS A 219 16.85 -9.39 28.67
N SER A 220 16.00 -10.04 27.88
CA SER A 220 15.53 -9.47 26.60
C SER A 220 14.95 -8.07 26.78
N LEU A 221 14.05 -7.89 27.75
CA LEU A 221 13.39 -6.62 28.03
C LEU A 221 14.33 -5.58 28.65
N HIS A 222 15.38 -6.01 29.35
CA HIS A 222 16.41 -5.09 29.80
C HIS A 222 17.13 -4.40 28.63
N PHE A 223 17.42 -5.15 27.55
CA PHE A 223 18.12 -4.62 26.37
C PHE A 223 17.14 -4.04 25.31
N LYS A 224 15.90 -4.52 25.28
CA LYS A 224 14.83 -4.08 24.37
C LYS A 224 13.54 -3.79 25.14
N PRO A 225 13.46 -2.68 25.88
CA PRO A 225 12.34 -2.38 26.78
C PRO A 225 11.01 -2.14 26.06
N ASN A 226 11.02 -1.87 24.76
CA ASN A 226 9.80 -1.58 23.99
C ASN A 226 9.24 -2.81 23.24
N ASN A 227 9.69 -4.02 23.59
CA ASN A 227 9.17 -5.24 22.94
C ASN A 227 7.90 -5.73 23.63
N VAL A 228 6.73 -5.35 23.09
CA VAL A 228 5.40 -5.71 23.59
C VAL A 228 5.24 -7.21 23.73
N ASN A 229 5.68 -7.98 22.73
CA ASN A 229 5.55 -9.45 22.68
C ASN A 229 6.33 -10.12 23.81
N SER A 230 7.50 -9.58 24.14
CA SER A 230 8.30 -10.09 25.26
C SER A 230 7.61 -9.88 26.61
N TYR A 231 6.89 -8.78 26.81
CA TYR A 231 6.08 -8.58 28.01
C TYR A 231 4.93 -9.60 28.08
N ILE A 232 4.16 -9.78 26.99
CA ILE A 232 3.04 -10.73 26.95
C ILE A 232 3.50 -12.15 27.25
N ASN A 233 4.61 -12.57 26.65
CA ASN A 233 5.16 -13.90 26.85
C ASN A 233 5.79 -14.07 28.26
N ARG A 234 6.37 -13.00 28.83
CA ARG A 234 6.86 -13.04 30.21
C ARG A 234 5.71 -13.13 31.20
N ALA A 235 4.60 -12.42 30.95
CA ALA A 235 3.38 -12.57 31.74
C ALA A 235 2.89 -14.02 31.74
N LEU A 236 2.87 -14.68 30.57
CA LEU A 236 2.50 -16.09 30.48
C LEU A 236 3.43 -17.00 31.30
N ALA A 237 4.74 -16.80 31.21
CA ALA A 237 5.71 -17.56 31.99
C ALA A 237 5.49 -17.32 33.51
N ARG A 238 5.27 -16.06 33.92
CA ARG A 238 5.00 -15.65 35.30
C ARG A 238 3.73 -16.23 35.89
N ILE A 239 2.66 -16.32 35.08
CA ILE A 239 1.43 -16.99 35.51
C ILE A 239 1.71 -18.46 35.84
N ASN A 240 2.46 -19.16 34.98
CA ASN A 240 2.76 -20.57 35.17
C ASN A 240 3.72 -20.85 36.36
N ILE A 241 4.50 -19.87 36.81
CA ILE A 241 5.31 -19.94 38.03
C ILE A 241 4.63 -19.29 39.25
N ASN A 242 3.31 -18.97 39.11
CA ASN A 242 2.47 -18.35 40.16
C ASN A 242 2.92 -16.93 40.57
N ASN A 243 3.61 -16.20 39.71
CA ASN A 243 3.95 -14.77 39.92
C ASN A 243 2.88 -13.90 39.29
N LEU A 244 1.67 -13.90 39.85
CA LEU A 244 0.51 -13.22 39.28
C LEU A 244 0.65 -11.70 39.28
N ARG A 245 1.30 -11.12 40.32
CA ARG A 245 1.54 -9.67 40.39
C ARG A 245 2.49 -9.21 39.26
N GLY A 246 3.57 -9.94 39.05
CA GLY A 246 4.51 -9.66 37.96
C GLY A 246 3.89 -9.82 36.59
N ALA A 247 3.01 -10.80 36.41
CA ALA A 247 2.30 -11.00 35.15
C ALA A 247 1.31 -9.86 34.83
N MET A 248 0.59 -9.35 35.86
CA MET A 248 -0.29 -8.20 35.67
C MET A 248 0.48 -6.95 35.25
N SER A 249 1.60 -6.67 35.94
CA SER A 249 2.48 -5.57 35.57
C SER A 249 3.02 -5.68 34.15
N ASP A 250 3.31 -6.90 33.68
CA ASP A 250 3.77 -7.10 32.30
C ASP A 250 2.68 -6.80 31.27
N TYR A 251 1.43 -7.19 31.52
CA TYR A 251 0.32 -6.81 30.62
C TYR A 251 0.07 -5.31 30.64
N ASP A 252 0.17 -4.65 31.79
CA ASP A 252 0.06 -3.21 31.88
C ASP A 252 1.18 -2.50 31.11
N ASN A 253 2.45 -2.93 31.26
CA ASN A 253 3.58 -2.41 30.48
C ASN A 253 3.41 -2.65 28.97
N ALA A 254 2.88 -3.81 28.57
CA ALA A 254 2.60 -4.10 27.16
C ALA A 254 1.58 -3.11 26.58
N LEU A 255 0.53 -2.77 27.34
CA LEU A 255 -0.52 -1.85 26.93
C LEU A 255 -0.13 -0.37 27.06
N ASP A 256 0.82 -0.03 27.91
CA ASP A 256 1.42 1.31 27.95
C ASP A 256 2.23 1.59 26.67
N ILE A 257 2.87 0.56 26.09
CA ILE A 257 3.63 0.67 24.83
C ILE A 257 2.69 0.61 23.62
N ASP A 258 1.78 -0.36 23.59
CA ASP A 258 0.77 -0.54 22.53
C ASP A 258 -0.63 -0.66 23.13
N PRO A 259 -1.33 0.48 23.34
CA PRO A 259 -2.68 0.50 23.89
C PRO A 259 -3.72 -0.25 23.04
N ASN A 260 -3.39 -0.58 21.78
CA ASN A 260 -4.29 -1.27 20.88
C ASN A 260 -3.97 -2.77 20.73
N ASN A 261 -3.08 -3.30 21.55
CA ASN A 261 -2.72 -4.71 21.49
C ASN A 261 -3.86 -5.60 22.01
N PHE A 262 -4.60 -6.20 21.07
CA PHE A 262 -5.77 -6.98 21.42
C PHE A 262 -5.43 -8.23 22.25
N LEU A 263 -4.26 -8.85 22.02
CA LEU A 263 -3.82 -10.05 22.74
C LEU A 263 -3.49 -9.76 24.21
N ALA A 264 -2.84 -8.61 24.46
CA ALA A 264 -2.57 -8.14 25.80
C ALA A 264 -3.88 -7.86 26.58
N HIS A 265 -4.85 -7.19 25.95
CA HIS A 265 -6.18 -7.01 26.54
C HIS A 265 -6.88 -8.34 26.82
N TYR A 266 -6.90 -9.25 25.82
CA TYR A 266 -7.55 -10.55 25.97
C TYR A 266 -6.97 -11.36 27.13
N ASN A 267 -5.65 -11.49 27.19
CA ASN A 267 -4.95 -12.26 28.22
C ASN A 267 -5.06 -11.58 29.59
N ARG A 268 -4.98 -10.24 29.66
CA ARG A 268 -5.19 -9.48 30.90
C ARG A 268 -6.62 -9.67 31.41
N GLY A 269 -7.60 -9.64 30.50
CA GLY A 269 -9.00 -9.92 30.83
C GLY A 269 -9.16 -11.29 31.47
N LEU A 270 -8.61 -12.36 30.85
CA LEU A 270 -8.62 -13.72 31.43
C LEU A 270 -7.95 -13.79 32.80
N MET A 271 -6.85 -13.10 32.98
CA MET A 271 -6.15 -13.05 34.26
C MET A 271 -6.98 -12.32 35.31
N ARG A 272 -7.64 -11.20 34.99
CA ARG A 272 -8.57 -10.48 35.87
C ARG A 272 -9.76 -11.34 36.30
N VAL A 273 -10.26 -12.21 35.38
CA VAL A 273 -11.29 -13.22 35.72
C VAL A 273 -10.81 -14.16 36.82
N GLN A 274 -9.57 -14.67 36.73
CA GLN A 274 -8.96 -15.54 37.73
C GLN A 274 -8.77 -14.84 39.07
N LEU A 275 -8.46 -13.56 39.06
CA LEU A 275 -8.30 -12.72 40.25
C LEU A 275 -9.63 -12.22 40.83
N GLY A 276 -10.76 -12.47 40.17
CA GLY A 276 -12.08 -12.04 40.59
C GLY A 276 -12.44 -10.58 40.26
N ASP A 277 -11.59 -9.88 39.51
CA ASP A 277 -11.84 -8.51 39.05
C ASP A 277 -12.70 -8.53 37.77
N ASN A 278 -13.97 -8.91 37.96
CA ASN A 278 -14.88 -9.17 36.83
C ASN A 278 -15.19 -7.90 36.03
N ASN A 279 -15.30 -6.73 36.68
CA ASN A 279 -15.67 -5.48 35.99
C ASN A 279 -14.55 -5.02 35.04
N ARG A 280 -13.30 -4.97 35.51
CA ARG A 280 -12.18 -4.61 34.63
C ARG A 280 -11.89 -5.69 33.58
N ALA A 281 -12.24 -6.95 33.84
CA ALA A 281 -12.16 -8.00 32.82
C ALA A 281 -13.18 -7.75 31.70
N ILE A 282 -14.40 -7.26 32.03
CA ILE A 282 -15.40 -6.87 31.02
C ILE A 282 -14.86 -5.75 30.15
N GLU A 283 -14.22 -4.70 30.74
CA GLU A 283 -13.62 -3.60 29.99
C GLU A 283 -12.55 -4.09 28.98
N ASP A 284 -11.70 -5.02 29.38
CA ASP A 284 -10.70 -5.62 28.49
C ASP A 284 -11.36 -6.41 27.34
N PHE A 285 -12.41 -7.20 27.61
CA PHE A 285 -13.14 -7.90 26.54
C PHE A 285 -13.96 -6.96 25.66
N ASP A 286 -14.50 -5.85 26.19
CA ASP A 286 -15.17 -4.80 25.41
C ASP A 286 -14.21 -4.22 24.37
N PHE A 287 -12.97 -3.95 24.76
CA PHE A 287 -11.94 -3.49 23.84
C PHE A 287 -11.67 -4.51 22.74
N VAL A 288 -11.44 -5.77 23.12
CA VAL A 288 -11.19 -6.87 22.14
C VAL A 288 -12.36 -6.98 21.15
N ILE A 289 -13.61 -6.95 21.62
CA ILE A 289 -14.80 -7.08 20.77
C ILE A 289 -14.97 -5.84 19.87
N LYS A 290 -14.60 -4.65 20.35
CA LYS A 290 -14.60 -3.44 19.52
C LYS A 290 -13.62 -3.55 18.34
N MET A 291 -12.44 -4.11 18.58
CA MET A 291 -11.42 -4.31 17.54
C MET A 291 -11.78 -5.48 16.61
N GLU A 292 -12.28 -6.57 17.19
CA GLU A 292 -12.67 -7.78 16.48
C GLU A 292 -14.11 -8.19 16.83
N PRO A 293 -15.13 -7.63 16.16
CA PRO A 293 -16.54 -7.93 16.46
C PRO A 293 -16.97 -9.39 16.25
N LYS A 294 -16.14 -10.20 15.59
CA LYS A 294 -16.34 -11.63 15.38
C LYS A 294 -15.49 -12.50 16.29
N ASN A 295 -14.83 -11.93 17.28
CA ASN A 295 -14.10 -12.72 18.28
C ASN A 295 -15.08 -13.36 19.28
N PHE A 296 -15.65 -14.51 18.87
CA PHE A 296 -16.67 -15.20 19.64
C PHE A 296 -16.15 -15.73 20.99
N MET A 297 -14.84 -15.93 21.13
CA MET A 297 -14.23 -16.29 22.41
C MET A 297 -14.32 -15.14 23.42
N ALA A 298 -13.97 -13.95 23.01
CA ALA A 298 -14.08 -12.75 23.85
C ALA A 298 -15.56 -12.47 24.22
N ILE A 299 -16.50 -12.59 23.25
CA ILE A 299 -17.93 -12.40 23.47
C ILE A 299 -18.45 -13.43 24.49
N PHE A 300 -18.03 -14.70 24.37
CA PHE A 300 -18.47 -15.73 25.32
C PHE A 300 -17.89 -15.50 26.72
N ASN A 301 -16.63 -15.15 26.85
CA ASN A 301 -16.01 -14.81 28.13
C ASN A 301 -16.70 -13.60 28.78
N ARG A 302 -17.04 -12.57 28.01
CA ARG A 302 -17.79 -11.42 28.49
C ARG A 302 -19.21 -11.83 28.92
N ALA A 303 -19.88 -12.72 28.19
CA ALA A 303 -21.19 -13.23 28.57
C ALA A 303 -21.16 -13.93 29.94
N LEU A 304 -20.14 -14.76 30.19
CA LEU A 304 -19.93 -15.42 31.48
C LEU A 304 -19.73 -14.42 32.62
N LEU A 305 -19.02 -13.32 32.35
CA LEU A 305 -18.78 -12.26 33.33
C LEU A 305 -20.04 -11.45 33.60
N HIS A 306 -20.81 -11.06 32.58
CA HIS A 306 -22.11 -10.39 32.75
C HIS A 306 -23.08 -11.26 33.54
N ASP A 307 -23.10 -12.58 33.30
CA ASP A 307 -23.91 -13.52 34.10
C ASP A 307 -23.45 -13.52 35.57
N LYS A 308 -22.13 -13.56 35.81
CA LYS A 308 -21.53 -13.59 37.14
C LYS A 308 -21.75 -12.30 37.93
N VAL A 309 -21.71 -11.13 37.30
CA VAL A 309 -21.98 -9.84 37.92
C VAL A 309 -23.46 -9.51 38.03
N GLY A 310 -24.34 -10.31 37.45
CA GLY A 310 -25.80 -10.17 37.53
C GLY A 310 -26.43 -9.34 36.42
N ASP A 311 -25.66 -8.89 35.41
CA ASP A 311 -26.21 -8.25 34.22
C ASP A 311 -26.72 -9.31 33.24
N LEU A 312 -27.85 -9.92 33.59
CA LEU A 312 -28.44 -11.03 32.84
C LEU A 312 -28.88 -10.64 31.44
N LYS A 313 -29.22 -9.34 31.21
CA LYS A 313 -29.63 -8.89 29.87
C LYS A 313 -28.45 -8.84 28.92
N ALA A 314 -27.33 -8.26 29.35
CA ALA A 314 -26.09 -8.25 28.58
C ALA A 314 -25.57 -9.67 28.34
N ALA A 315 -25.58 -10.53 29.37
CA ALA A 315 -25.22 -11.95 29.23
C ALA A 315 -26.03 -12.66 28.16
N ILE A 316 -27.37 -12.51 28.17
CA ILE A 316 -28.28 -13.11 27.17
C ILE A 316 -27.98 -12.60 25.76
N HIS A 317 -27.68 -11.30 25.63
CA HIS A 317 -27.31 -10.70 24.33
C HIS A 317 -26.05 -11.36 23.77
N ASP A 318 -24.99 -11.44 24.56
CA ASP A 318 -23.72 -12.03 24.17
C ASP A 318 -23.82 -13.53 23.88
N TYR A 319 -24.49 -14.31 24.76
CA TYR A 319 -24.78 -15.73 24.48
C TYR A 319 -25.56 -15.90 23.17
N THR A 320 -26.54 -15.03 22.91
CA THR A 320 -27.34 -15.09 21.68
C THR A 320 -26.47 -14.85 20.45
N THR A 321 -25.54 -13.90 20.52
CA THR A 321 -24.58 -13.61 19.44
C THR A 321 -23.73 -14.83 19.12
N VAL A 322 -23.19 -15.51 20.14
CA VAL A 322 -22.40 -16.73 19.96
C VAL A 322 -23.25 -17.88 19.43
N ILE A 323 -24.46 -18.08 19.98
CA ILE A 323 -25.39 -19.17 19.58
C ILE A 323 -25.87 -18.98 18.13
N ASN A 324 -26.08 -17.74 17.68
CA ASN A 324 -26.47 -17.46 16.29
C ASN A 324 -25.36 -17.90 15.31
N GLN A 325 -24.11 -17.69 15.68
CA GLN A 325 -22.97 -18.17 14.89
C GLN A 325 -22.77 -19.68 14.99
N PHE A 326 -22.99 -20.24 16.19
CA PHE A 326 -22.76 -21.63 16.54
C PHE A 326 -24.04 -22.27 17.13
N PRO A 327 -25.05 -22.62 16.33
CA PRO A 327 -26.35 -23.04 16.80
C PRO A 327 -26.36 -24.32 17.68
N ASN A 328 -25.30 -25.14 17.62
CA ASN A 328 -25.12 -26.36 18.39
C ASN A 328 -24.16 -26.16 19.57
N PHE A 329 -23.90 -24.93 19.98
CA PHE A 329 -23.10 -24.63 21.16
C PHE A 329 -23.96 -24.87 22.44
N TRP A 330 -24.03 -26.12 22.90
CA TRP A 330 -24.91 -26.57 23.99
C TRP A 330 -24.62 -25.89 25.30
N THR A 331 -23.34 -25.62 25.60
CA THR A 331 -22.92 -24.89 26.79
C THR A 331 -23.49 -23.47 26.82
N GLY A 332 -23.39 -22.75 25.70
CA GLY A 332 -23.96 -21.40 25.58
C GLY A 332 -25.48 -21.38 25.72
N LEU A 333 -26.19 -22.40 25.15
CA LEU A 333 -27.63 -22.57 25.33
C LEU A 333 -28.00 -22.82 26.80
N SER A 334 -27.22 -23.67 27.50
CA SER A 334 -27.44 -23.95 28.92
C SER A 334 -27.28 -22.73 29.80
N TYR A 335 -26.19 -21.93 29.60
CA TYR A 335 -26.00 -20.69 30.35
C TYR A 335 -27.08 -19.66 30.03
N ARG A 336 -27.48 -19.51 28.76
CA ARG A 336 -28.56 -18.60 28.40
C ARG A 336 -29.90 -19.01 29.02
N ALA A 337 -30.23 -20.30 29.05
CA ALA A 337 -31.40 -20.80 29.72
C ALA A 337 -31.39 -20.49 31.23
N GLY A 338 -30.24 -20.65 31.88
CA GLY A 338 -30.04 -20.22 33.27
C GLY A 338 -30.33 -18.75 33.51
N CYS A 339 -29.82 -17.89 32.63
CA CYS A 339 -30.09 -16.44 32.67
C CYS A 339 -31.61 -16.15 32.48
N TYR A 340 -32.27 -16.83 31.53
CA TYR A 340 -33.71 -16.67 31.33
C TYR A 340 -34.52 -17.11 32.55
N ARG A 341 -34.16 -18.21 33.22
CA ARG A 341 -34.81 -18.63 34.45
C ARG A 341 -34.70 -17.60 35.57
N ARG A 342 -33.51 -17.04 35.76
CA ARG A 342 -33.25 -15.99 36.76
C ARG A 342 -34.04 -14.71 36.48
N LEU A 343 -34.40 -14.44 35.22
CA LEU A 343 -35.27 -13.30 34.81
C LEU A 343 -36.76 -13.68 34.78
N GLY A 344 -37.17 -14.88 35.19
CA GLY A 344 -38.56 -15.34 35.15
C GLY A 344 -39.10 -15.63 33.74
N MET A 345 -38.23 -15.68 32.74
CA MET A 345 -38.59 -15.98 31.33
C MET A 345 -38.62 -17.48 31.06
N THR A 346 -39.45 -18.22 31.79
CA THR A 346 -39.49 -19.70 31.81
C THR A 346 -39.65 -20.30 30.42
N ALA A 347 -40.58 -19.80 29.62
CA ALA A 347 -40.83 -20.30 28.26
C ALA A 347 -39.59 -20.22 27.33
N LYS A 348 -38.77 -19.17 27.48
CA LYS A 348 -37.52 -19.04 26.70
C LYS A 348 -36.44 -20.00 27.19
N ALA A 349 -36.37 -20.22 28.51
CA ALA A 349 -35.46 -21.17 29.10
C ALA A 349 -35.78 -22.60 28.65
N GLU A 350 -37.06 -23.01 28.73
CA GLU A 350 -37.53 -24.31 28.30
C GLU A 350 -37.27 -24.59 26.81
N LEU A 351 -37.32 -23.57 25.98
CA LEU A 351 -37.03 -23.67 24.54
C LEU A 351 -35.56 -24.02 24.27
N ASP A 352 -34.62 -23.38 24.98
CA ASP A 352 -33.19 -23.67 24.89
C ASP A 352 -32.88 -25.07 25.47
N GLU A 353 -33.47 -25.43 26.63
CA GLU A 353 -33.33 -26.74 27.27
C GLU A 353 -33.91 -27.87 26.40
N PHE A 354 -35.07 -27.64 25.76
CA PHE A 354 -35.65 -28.59 24.83
C PHE A 354 -34.76 -28.84 23.62
N ARG A 355 -34.08 -27.80 23.11
CA ARG A 355 -33.10 -27.97 22.02
C ARG A 355 -31.94 -28.85 22.45
N ILE A 356 -31.42 -28.66 23.66
CA ILE A 356 -30.36 -29.52 24.23
C ILE A 356 -30.84 -30.95 24.39
N PHE A 357 -32.00 -31.14 25.03
CA PHE A 357 -32.64 -32.45 25.24
C PHE A 357 -32.88 -33.21 23.94
N LYS A 358 -33.45 -32.53 22.93
CA LYS A 358 -33.68 -33.10 21.60
C LYS A 358 -32.38 -33.55 20.93
N ALA A 359 -31.32 -32.80 21.07
CA ALA A 359 -30.03 -33.18 20.51
C ALA A 359 -29.40 -34.37 21.21
N GLN A 360 -29.54 -34.46 22.55
CA GLN A 360 -29.07 -35.60 23.34
C GLN A 360 -29.89 -36.88 23.01
N MET A 361 -31.21 -36.77 22.92
CA MET A 361 -32.10 -37.88 22.51
C MET A 361 -31.77 -38.38 21.11
N ASN A 362 -31.61 -37.48 20.13
CA ASN A 362 -31.24 -37.85 18.77
C ASN A 362 -29.88 -38.57 18.72
N LYS A 363 -28.91 -38.15 19.53
CA LYS A 363 -27.61 -38.81 19.64
C LYS A 363 -27.76 -40.21 20.24
N HIS A 364 -28.57 -40.38 21.28
CA HIS A 364 -28.83 -41.65 21.94
C HIS A 364 -29.56 -42.63 21.00
N LEU A 365 -30.53 -42.17 20.22
CA LEU A 365 -31.28 -42.94 19.25
C LEU A 365 -30.56 -43.19 17.93
N GLY A 366 -29.33 -42.73 17.77
CA GLY A 366 -28.55 -42.83 16.53
C GLY A 366 -29.14 -42.07 15.34
N ILE A 367 -30.09 -41.16 15.59
CA ILE A 367 -30.75 -40.39 14.54
C ILE A 367 -29.78 -39.31 14.02
N GLN A 368 -29.25 -39.55 12.83
CA GLN A 368 -28.41 -38.54 12.16
C GLN A 368 -29.25 -37.71 11.18
N PRO A 369 -29.14 -36.35 11.20
CA PRO A 369 -29.78 -35.54 10.19
C PRO A 369 -29.24 -35.88 8.80
N ARG A 370 -30.13 -36.04 7.82
CA ARG A 370 -29.75 -36.24 6.39
C ARG A 370 -29.27 -34.94 5.80
N TRP A 371 -28.01 -34.61 6.02
CA TRP A 371 -27.39 -33.42 5.47
C TRP A 371 -26.45 -33.73 4.31
N SER A 372 -26.37 -32.83 3.34
CA SER A 372 -25.38 -32.92 2.28
C SER A 372 -23.94 -32.92 2.85
N ALA A 373 -23.00 -33.50 2.12
CA ALA A 373 -21.59 -33.51 2.53
C ALA A 373 -21.03 -32.08 2.80
N LYS A 374 -21.49 -31.08 2.02
CA LYS A 374 -21.16 -29.68 2.19
C LYS A 374 -21.71 -29.10 3.48
N THR A 375 -22.97 -29.43 3.81
CA THR A 375 -23.63 -29.02 5.04
C THR A 375 -23.00 -29.70 6.26
N LYS A 376 -22.69 -31.01 6.15
CA LYS A 376 -21.97 -31.77 7.21
C LYS A 376 -20.61 -31.15 7.51
N ARG A 377 -19.85 -30.72 6.48
CA ARG A 377 -18.55 -30.09 6.63
C ARG A 377 -18.64 -28.69 7.26
N ALA A 378 -19.65 -27.91 6.86
CA ALA A 378 -19.91 -26.58 7.43
C ALA A 378 -20.39 -26.68 8.89
N MET A 379 -21.21 -27.68 9.22
CA MET A 379 -21.71 -27.93 10.58
C MET A 379 -20.65 -28.53 11.50
N ARG A 380 -19.73 -29.37 10.99
CA ARG A 380 -18.56 -29.81 11.76
C ARG A 380 -17.70 -28.64 12.19
N LYS A 381 -17.37 -27.73 11.27
CA LYS A 381 -16.65 -26.51 11.62
C LYS A 381 -17.36 -25.61 12.65
N ARG A 382 -18.71 -25.65 12.69
CA ARG A 382 -19.55 -24.88 13.63
C ARG A 382 -19.83 -25.59 14.97
N SER A 383 -19.54 -26.87 15.08
CA SER A 383 -19.78 -27.67 16.31
C SER A 383 -18.50 -28.03 17.07
N GLU A 384 -17.32 -27.72 16.54
CA GLU A 384 -16.03 -28.00 17.18
C GLU A 384 -15.57 -26.86 18.11
N ILE A 385 -16.49 -26.20 18.79
CA ILE A 385 -16.12 -25.21 19.81
C ILE A 385 -15.97 -25.98 21.12
N ASP A 386 -14.72 -26.12 21.55
CA ASP A 386 -14.36 -26.64 22.87
C ASP A 386 -14.41 -25.46 23.87
N PRO A 387 -15.37 -25.48 24.83
CA PRO A 387 -15.46 -24.42 25.83
C PRO A 387 -14.18 -24.23 26.65
N ASN A 388 -13.37 -25.28 26.83
CA ASN A 388 -12.13 -25.21 27.57
C ASN A 388 -11.06 -24.34 26.85
N LYS A 389 -11.16 -24.18 25.53
CA LYS A 389 -10.28 -23.29 24.76
C LYS A 389 -10.57 -21.82 25.01
N TYR A 390 -11.77 -21.47 25.48
CA TYR A 390 -12.12 -20.08 25.76
C TYR A 390 -11.44 -19.50 27.00
N ALA A 391 -11.04 -20.36 27.92
CA ALA A 391 -10.33 -19.97 29.15
C ALA A 391 -8.80 -20.08 29.03
N SER A 392 -8.27 -20.52 27.88
CA SER A 392 -6.82 -20.64 27.70
C SER A 392 -6.22 -19.30 27.28
N LEU A 393 -5.13 -18.96 27.95
CA LEU A 393 -4.27 -17.84 27.55
C LEU A 393 -3.71 -18.11 26.13
N VAL A 394 -3.79 -17.11 25.30
CA VAL A 394 -3.24 -17.19 23.94
C VAL A 394 -1.77 -16.82 23.98
N VAL A 395 -0.93 -17.76 23.55
CA VAL A 395 0.49 -17.46 23.30
C VAL A 395 0.56 -16.65 22.02
N GLU A 396 1.30 -15.56 22.06
CA GLU A 396 1.61 -14.86 20.81
C GLU A 396 2.51 -15.77 19.97
N ASP A 397 2.16 -15.95 18.70
CA ASP A 397 2.98 -16.67 17.75
C ASP A 397 4.40 -16.07 17.77
N ALA A 398 5.40 -16.95 17.61
CA ALA A 398 6.78 -16.49 17.50
C ALA A 398 6.80 -15.32 16.50
N PRO A 399 7.39 -14.15 16.87
CA PRO A 399 7.42 -13.04 15.97
C PRO A 399 8.01 -13.54 14.65
N LYS A 400 7.33 -13.24 13.55
CA LYS A 400 8.00 -13.26 12.26
C LYS A 400 9.06 -12.19 12.38
N TYR A 401 10.27 -12.61 12.72
CA TYR A 401 11.38 -11.69 12.71
C TYR A 401 11.44 -11.09 11.32
N GLU A 402 11.11 -9.82 11.18
CA GLU A 402 11.56 -9.06 10.04
C GLU A 402 13.07 -8.93 10.24
N HIS A 403 13.79 -9.91 9.72
CA HIS A 403 15.25 -9.88 9.78
C HIS A 403 15.72 -8.59 9.16
N GLU A 404 16.41 -7.80 9.96
CA GLU A 404 17.11 -6.65 9.44
C GLU A 404 18.28 -7.14 8.60
N TYR A 405 18.06 -7.20 7.30
CA TYR A 405 19.16 -7.25 6.37
C TYR A 405 19.99 -5.99 6.61
N LYS A 406 21.18 -6.17 7.15
CA LYS A 406 22.08 -5.06 7.43
C LYS A 406 22.48 -4.40 6.12
N SER A 407 21.87 -3.32 5.82
CA SER A 407 22.16 -2.43 4.70
C SER A 407 22.13 -0.99 5.19
N GLU A 408 22.95 -0.15 4.57
CA GLU A 408 22.93 1.31 4.79
C GLU A 408 21.72 2.01 4.18
N TYR A 409 20.87 1.25 3.42
CA TYR A 409 19.74 1.79 2.66
C TYR A 409 18.43 1.82 3.45
N ARG A 410 18.44 1.45 4.72
CA ARG A 410 17.26 1.53 5.58
C ARG A 410 17.09 2.93 6.15
N GLY A 411 16.11 3.65 5.62
CA GLY A 411 15.65 4.93 6.15
C GLY A 411 14.18 4.90 6.52
N LYS A 412 13.68 6.00 7.07
CA LYS A 412 12.24 6.19 7.32
C LYS A 412 11.53 6.37 5.99
N VAL A 413 10.42 5.68 5.81
CA VAL A 413 9.57 5.82 4.63
C VAL A 413 8.61 6.98 4.85
N GLN A 414 8.54 7.91 3.89
CA GLN A 414 7.60 9.02 3.94
C GLN A 414 6.15 8.48 3.92
N ASN A 415 5.34 8.90 4.90
CA ASN A 415 3.96 8.50 5.04
C ASN A 415 3.05 9.59 4.50
N ARG A 416 2.63 9.46 3.25
CA ARG A 416 1.54 10.26 2.70
C ARG A 416 0.35 9.34 2.44
N VAL A 417 -0.80 9.65 3.03
CA VAL A 417 -2.04 8.93 2.74
C VAL A 417 -2.67 9.57 1.52
N VAL A 418 -2.70 8.84 0.42
CA VAL A 418 -3.36 9.24 -0.83
C VAL A 418 -4.43 8.22 -1.16
N GLU A 419 -5.62 8.68 -1.52
CA GLU A 419 -6.65 7.80 -2.05
C GLU A 419 -6.28 7.33 -3.46
N ALA A 420 -6.33 6.00 -3.68
CA ALA A 420 -6.03 5.41 -4.97
C ALA A 420 -7.26 5.51 -5.89
N GLY A 421 -7.46 6.68 -6.47
CA GLY A 421 -8.48 6.96 -7.49
C GLY A 421 -7.87 7.21 -8.86
N TYR A 422 -8.72 7.25 -9.89
CA TYR A 422 -8.30 7.73 -11.22
C TYR A 422 -8.11 9.24 -11.20
N LEU A 423 -7.08 9.71 -11.89
CA LEU A 423 -6.86 11.12 -12.13
C LEU A 423 -7.90 11.64 -13.15
N PRO A 424 -8.25 12.93 -13.10
CA PRO A 424 -9.31 13.49 -13.95
C PRO A 424 -8.93 13.47 -15.44
N MET A 425 -9.90 13.74 -16.28
CA MET A 425 -9.70 13.89 -17.71
C MET A 425 -8.91 15.15 -18.04
N TYR A 426 -8.18 15.13 -19.15
CA TYR A 426 -7.64 16.33 -19.76
C TYR A 426 -8.76 17.11 -20.43
N GLN A 427 -8.79 18.41 -20.18
CA GLN A 427 -9.78 19.32 -20.75
C GLN A 427 -9.14 20.62 -21.20
N LEU A 428 -9.84 21.36 -22.04
CA LEU A 428 -9.44 22.70 -22.41
C LEU A 428 -9.87 23.71 -21.34
N SER A 429 -9.02 24.69 -21.10
CA SER A 429 -9.27 25.78 -20.16
C SER A 429 -8.69 27.10 -20.68
N TYR A 430 -9.21 28.20 -20.21
CA TYR A 430 -8.64 29.53 -20.44
C TYR A 430 -7.58 29.91 -19.39
N PHE A 431 -7.45 29.10 -18.35
CA PHE A 431 -6.51 29.33 -17.27
C PHE A 431 -5.48 28.21 -17.23
N PRO A 432 -4.18 28.54 -17.13
CA PRO A 432 -3.14 27.52 -16.99
C PRO A 432 -3.25 26.84 -15.61
N ASN A 433 -3.01 25.55 -15.57
CA ASN A 433 -2.93 24.83 -14.29
C ASN A 433 -1.58 25.11 -13.60
N ASN A 434 -1.57 26.04 -12.64
CA ASN A 434 -0.40 26.37 -11.86
C ASN A 434 -0.06 25.35 -10.76
N LYS A 435 -0.94 24.38 -10.52
CA LYS A 435 -0.79 23.34 -9.48
C LYS A 435 -0.47 21.96 -10.08
N SER A 436 -0.18 21.88 -11.36
CA SER A 436 0.21 20.61 -11.99
C SER A 436 1.45 20.05 -11.29
N LEU A 437 1.32 18.81 -10.82
CA LEU A 437 2.44 18.05 -10.25
C LEU A 437 3.48 17.68 -11.33
N SER A 438 3.05 17.64 -12.58
CA SER A 438 3.91 17.45 -13.74
C SER A 438 4.65 18.75 -14.07
N THR A 439 5.95 18.66 -14.23
CA THR A 439 6.80 19.80 -14.68
C THR A 439 6.69 20.05 -16.18
N ILE A 440 5.99 19.18 -16.90
CA ILE A 440 5.81 19.23 -18.36
C ILE A 440 4.45 19.87 -18.63
N GLN A 441 4.45 21.00 -19.33
CA GLN A 441 3.22 21.64 -19.78
C GLN A 441 2.60 20.81 -20.90
N ALA A 442 1.30 20.49 -20.79
CA ALA A 442 0.60 19.75 -21.81
C ALA A 442 0.56 20.53 -23.13
N TYR A 443 0.85 19.86 -24.22
CA TYR A 443 0.94 20.46 -25.56
C TYR A 443 0.24 19.59 -26.60
N ASP A 444 -0.59 20.19 -27.43
CA ASP A 444 -1.16 19.60 -28.63
C ASP A 444 -1.03 20.57 -29.81
N LYS A 445 -0.62 20.05 -30.95
CA LYS A 445 -0.37 20.85 -32.16
C LYS A 445 -1.63 21.53 -32.68
N GLU A 446 -2.80 20.92 -32.57
CA GLU A 446 -4.06 21.49 -33.06
C GLU A 446 -4.54 22.62 -32.14
N VAL A 447 -4.41 22.45 -30.83
CA VAL A 447 -4.67 23.52 -29.84
C VAL A 447 -3.76 24.70 -30.04
N ASP A 448 -2.46 24.46 -30.30
CA ASP A 448 -1.51 25.53 -30.58
C ASP A 448 -1.81 26.25 -31.90
N ALA A 449 -2.12 25.49 -32.97
CA ALA A 449 -2.55 26.07 -34.24
C ALA A 449 -3.82 26.91 -34.08
N PHE A 450 -4.81 26.44 -33.30
CA PHE A 450 -5.99 27.22 -32.97
C PHE A 450 -5.65 28.53 -32.25
N ASN A 451 -4.77 28.47 -31.25
CA ASN A 451 -4.28 29.64 -30.50
C ASN A 451 -3.60 30.67 -31.41
N MET A 452 -2.92 30.22 -32.48
CA MET A 452 -2.31 31.12 -33.47
C MET A 452 -3.36 31.87 -34.35
N THR A 453 -4.57 31.38 -34.45
CA THR A 453 -5.69 32.07 -35.15
C THR A 453 -6.32 33.17 -34.30
N LEU A 454 -6.11 33.17 -32.99
CA LEU A 454 -6.61 34.18 -32.08
C LEU A 454 -5.87 35.50 -32.29
N ASP A 455 -6.59 36.62 -32.15
CA ASP A 455 -5.96 37.97 -32.25
C ASP A 455 -4.81 38.04 -31.24
N LYS A 456 -3.68 38.59 -31.64
CA LYS A 456 -2.48 38.83 -30.79
C LYS A 456 -2.81 39.64 -29.54
N LYS A 457 -3.92 40.38 -29.55
CA LYS A 457 -4.46 41.11 -28.39
C LYS A 457 -5.43 40.29 -27.56
N ALA A 458 -5.80 39.08 -28.01
CA ALA A 458 -6.69 38.22 -27.24
C ALA A 458 -6.05 37.82 -25.91
N LYS A 459 -6.71 38.19 -24.84
CA LYS A 459 -6.23 37.96 -23.45
C LYS A 459 -6.23 36.48 -23.08
N HIS A 460 -6.96 35.68 -23.84
CA HIS A 460 -7.28 34.29 -23.50
C HIS A 460 -6.81 33.35 -24.59
N LYS A 461 -5.91 32.45 -24.22
CA LYS A 461 -5.51 31.30 -25.02
C LYS A 461 -6.09 30.03 -24.40
N LEU A 462 -6.24 28.99 -25.21
CA LEU A 462 -6.61 27.68 -24.74
C LEU A 462 -5.39 26.94 -24.16
N TYR A 463 -5.56 26.41 -22.99
CA TYR A 463 -4.60 25.54 -22.30
C TYR A 463 -5.19 24.14 -22.16
N ILE A 464 -4.34 23.13 -22.17
CA ILE A 464 -4.72 21.76 -21.84
C ILE A 464 -4.41 21.54 -20.36
N VAL A 465 -5.42 21.18 -19.57
CA VAL A 465 -5.29 20.99 -18.12
C VAL A 465 -5.87 19.65 -17.68
N CYS A 466 -5.27 19.04 -16.67
CA CYS A 466 -5.75 17.82 -16.01
C CYS A 466 -6.02 18.15 -14.54
N SER A 467 -7.14 18.80 -14.27
CA SER A 467 -7.53 19.22 -12.91
C SER A 467 -9.06 19.38 -12.83
N LYS A 468 -9.59 19.09 -11.64
CA LYS A 468 -10.97 19.41 -11.22
C LYS A 468 -11.01 20.61 -10.27
N ASP A 469 -9.97 21.44 -10.23
CA ASP A 469 -9.91 22.63 -9.36
C ASP A 469 -11.07 23.59 -9.68
N GLN A 470 -11.63 24.17 -8.64
CA GLN A 470 -12.68 25.19 -8.80
C GLN A 470 -12.04 26.54 -9.19
N LEU A 471 -12.74 27.27 -10.05
CA LEU A 471 -12.39 28.63 -10.38
C LEU A 471 -12.57 29.55 -9.16
N ASN A 472 -11.73 30.55 -9.05
CA ASN A 472 -11.99 31.64 -8.13
C ASN A 472 -13.05 32.60 -8.68
N GLU A 473 -13.57 33.50 -7.84
CA GLU A 473 -14.62 34.44 -8.21
C GLU A 473 -14.24 35.34 -9.40
N ALA A 474 -13.00 35.84 -9.42
CA ALA A 474 -12.51 36.70 -10.49
C ALA A 474 -12.45 35.97 -11.84
N GLU A 475 -11.94 34.72 -11.85
CA GLU A 475 -11.90 33.87 -13.04
C GLU A 475 -13.32 33.55 -13.55
N SER A 476 -14.28 33.29 -12.66
CA SER A 476 -15.67 33.04 -13.00
C SER A 476 -16.33 34.27 -13.64
N MET A 477 -16.13 35.46 -13.05
CA MET A 477 -16.64 36.72 -13.57
C MET A 477 -16.08 37.08 -14.95
N GLU A 478 -14.78 36.77 -15.16
CA GLU A 478 -14.12 36.99 -16.46
C GLU A 478 -14.74 36.11 -17.55
N LEU A 479 -15.05 34.83 -17.24
CA LEU A 479 -15.71 33.93 -18.16
C LEU A 479 -17.18 34.33 -18.46
N PHE A 480 -17.93 34.77 -17.46
CA PHE A 480 -19.28 35.30 -17.69
C PHE A 480 -19.27 36.48 -18.69
N SER A 481 -18.37 37.46 -18.47
CA SER A 481 -18.20 38.58 -19.36
C SER A 481 -17.76 38.15 -20.75
N MET A 482 -16.94 37.10 -20.86
CA MET A 482 -16.53 36.54 -22.15
C MET A 482 -17.70 35.86 -22.89
N ILE A 483 -18.52 35.09 -22.19
CA ILE A 483 -19.71 34.43 -22.76
C ILE A 483 -20.69 35.47 -23.29
N ASP A 484 -20.98 36.54 -22.54
CA ASP A 484 -21.86 37.62 -22.97
C ASP A 484 -21.35 38.27 -24.26
N ARG A 485 -20.06 38.61 -24.31
CA ARG A 485 -19.43 39.17 -25.50
C ARG A 485 -19.51 38.23 -26.70
N LEU A 486 -19.11 36.94 -26.53
CA LEU A 486 -19.12 35.96 -27.59
C LEU A 486 -20.57 35.71 -28.09
N SER A 487 -21.58 35.79 -27.23
CA SER A 487 -22.99 35.65 -27.57
C SER A 487 -23.47 36.84 -28.42
N ALA A 488 -23.04 38.06 -28.06
CA ALA A 488 -23.33 39.24 -28.87
C ALA A 488 -22.65 39.16 -30.25
N GLU A 489 -21.36 38.79 -30.31
CA GLU A 489 -20.65 38.61 -31.58
C GLU A 489 -21.28 37.49 -32.45
N LEU A 490 -21.69 36.38 -31.85
CA LEU A 490 -22.34 35.26 -32.55
C LEU A 490 -23.67 35.69 -33.18
N SER A 491 -24.43 36.60 -32.53
CA SER A 491 -25.72 37.09 -33.03
C SER A 491 -25.59 37.91 -34.32
N VAL A 492 -24.44 38.53 -34.53
CA VAL A 492 -24.17 39.40 -35.71
C VAL A 492 -23.28 38.74 -36.76
N ALA A 493 -22.65 37.60 -36.43
CA ALA A 493 -21.77 36.86 -37.33
C ALA A 493 -22.48 36.41 -38.60
N LYS A 494 -21.87 36.64 -39.77
CA LYS A 494 -22.49 36.41 -41.08
C LYS A 494 -22.06 35.09 -41.72
N SER A 495 -20.84 34.64 -41.47
CA SER A 495 -20.29 33.42 -42.08
C SER A 495 -20.32 32.24 -41.13
N ASP A 496 -20.46 31.01 -41.64
CA ASP A 496 -20.39 29.80 -40.85
C ASP A 496 -18.98 29.59 -40.24
N ALA A 497 -17.93 30.04 -40.91
CA ALA A 497 -16.57 30.00 -40.40
C ALA A 497 -16.41 30.89 -39.15
N GLU A 498 -16.99 32.10 -39.17
CA GLU A 498 -16.98 32.99 -38.00
C GLU A 498 -17.83 32.41 -36.85
N LYS A 499 -19.04 31.90 -37.18
CA LYS A 499 -19.93 31.25 -36.20
C LYS A 499 -19.28 30.06 -35.54
N THR A 500 -18.65 29.16 -36.29
CA THR A 500 -17.97 27.99 -35.75
C THR A 500 -16.79 28.41 -34.85
N HIS A 501 -16.03 29.43 -35.22
CA HIS A 501 -14.97 29.94 -34.38
C HIS A 501 -15.48 30.47 -33.02
N LEU A 502 -16.53 31.29 -33.06
CA LEU A 502 -17.15 31.85 -31.85
C LEU A 502 -17.81 30.78 -30.97
N LEU A 503 -18.52 29.80 -31.60
CA LEU A 503 -19.13 28.68 -30.90
C LEU A 503 -18.09 27.85 -30.14
N LEU A 504 -16.92 27.54 -30.75
CA LEU A 504 -15.89 26.79 -30.10
C LEU A 504 -15.36 27.50 -28.84
N LEU A 505 -15.12 28.82 -28.96
CA LEU A 505 -14.67 29.63 -27.82
C LEU A 505 -15.71 29.68 -26.70
N ARG A 506 -16.99 29.91 -27.05
CA ARG A 506 -18.06 30.01 -26.06
C ARG A 506 -18.31 28.65 -25.37
N ALA A 507 -18.29 27.57 -26.14
CA ALA A 507 -18.45 26.21 -25.63
C ALA A 507 -17.38 25.86 -24.60
N VAL A 508 -16.11 26.22 -24.87
CA VAL A 508 -15.01 26.02 -23.88
C VAL A 508 -15.26 26.88 -22.64
N ALA A 509 -15.72 28.13 -22.77
CA ALA A 509 -16.03 28.98 -21.62
C ALA A 509 -17.13 28.38 -20.73
N HIS A 510 -18.24 27.88 -21.32
CA HIS A 510 -19.27 27.15 -20.61
C HIS A 510 -18.73 25.89 -19.96
N SER A 511 -17.88 25.10 -20.64
CA SER A 511 -17.26 23.90 -20.10
C SER A 511 -16.42 24.19 -18.85
N VAL A 512 -15.61 25.25 -18.88
CA VAL A 512 -14.75 25.64 -17.74
C VAL A 512 -15.57 26.14 -16.55
N LEU A 513 -16.72 26.78 -16.79
CA LEU A 513 -17.71 27.15 -15.76
C LEU A 513 -18.54 25.93 -15.26
N ARG A 514 -18.35 24.75 -15.87
CA ARG A 514 -19.12 23.53 -15.59
C ARG A 514 -20.60 23.62 -15.97
N ASP A 515 -20.93 24.55 -16.85
CA ASP A 515 -22.25 24.61 -17.54
C ASP A 515 -22.20 23.65 -18.76
N PHE A 516 -22.23 22.34 -18.42
CA PHE A 516 -21.99 21.30 -19.41
C PHE A 516 -23.12 21.21 -20.46
N GLU A 517 -24.36 21.53 -20.09
CA GLU A 517 -25.49 21.50 -21.01
C GLU A 517 -25.33 22.56 -22.11
N ALA A 518 -25.01 23.80 -21.74
CA ALA A 518 -24.76 24.88 -22.69
C ALA A 518 -23.50 24.58 -23.54
N ALA A 519 -22.42 24.05 -22.93
CA ALA A 519 -21.23 23.66 -23.66
C ALA A 519 -21.51 22.58 -24.72
N ILE A 520 -22.28 21.54 -24.39
CA ILE A 520 -22.66 20.46 -25.30
C ILE A 520 -23.53 20.99 -26.43
N ALA A 521 -24.46 21.93 -26.15
CA ALA A 521 -25.30 22.57 -27.16
C ALA A 521 -24.45 23.34 -28.18
N ASP A 522 -23.52 24.19 -27.73
CA ASP A 522 -22.61 24.94 -28.57
C ASP A 522 -21.69 24.06 -29.43
N PHE A 523 -21.10 23.01 -28.82
CA PHE A 523 -20.31 22.05 -29.59
C PHE A 523 -21.15 21.28 -30.63
N THR A 524 -22.40 20.97 -30.31
CA THR A 524 -23.31 20.29 -31.25
C THR A 524 -23.66 21.18 -32.41
N GLU A 525 -23.92 22.46 -32.16
CA GLU A 525 -24.15 23.46 -33.23
C GLU A 525 -22.88 23.65 -34.06
N TYR A 526 -21.69 23.71 -33.43
CA TYR A 526 -20.40 23.77 -34.14
C TYR A 526 -20.26 22.63 -35.16
N VAL A 527 -20.49 21.39 -34.72
CA VAL A 527 -20.43 20.20 -35.60
C VAL A 527 -21.49 20.25 -36.68
N GLY A 528 -22.74 20.64 -36.33
CA GLY A 528 -23.86 20.76 -37.28
C GLY A 528 -23.62 21.80 -38.39
N ARG A 529 -22.79 22.82 -38.12
CA ARG A 529 -22.36 23.83 -39.12
C ARG A 529 -21.14 23.39 -39.94
N GLY A 530 -20.73 22.13 -39.82
CA GLY A 530 -19.59 21.57 -40.57
C GLY A 530 -18.22 21.81 -39.95
N GLY A 531 -18.15 22.20 -38.69
CA GLY A 531 -16.91 22.28 -37.93
C GLY A 531 -16.25 20.89 -37.79
N LYS A 532 -14.97 20.78 -38.14
CA LYS A 532 -14.24 19.50 -38.22
C LYS A 532 -13.05 19.42 -37.27
N SER A 533 -12.99 20.25 -36.23
CA SER A 533 -11.86 20.20 -35.29
C SER A 533 -11.99 19.02 -34.32
N SER A 534 -10.90 18.24 -34.17
CA SER A 534 -10.85 17.16 -33.20
C SER A 534 -11.03 17.69 -31.76
N ILE A 535 -10.62 18.94 -31.50
CA ILE A 535 -10.78 19.66 -30.23
C ILE A 535 -12.25 19.73 -29.79
N ALA A 536 -13.18 20.03 -30.73
CA ALA A 536 -14.60 20.16 -30.41
C ALA A 536 -15.22 18.83 -29.99
N TYR A 537 -14.95 17.76 -30.73
CA TYR A 537 -15.38 16.42 -30.36
C TYR A 537 -14.78 15.96 -29.03
N TRP A 538 -13.47 16.17 -28.83
CA TRP A 538 -12.79 15.86 -27.58
C TRP A 538 -13.47 16.56 -26.40
N GLN A 539 -13.60 17.87 -26.45
CA GLN A 539 -14.14 18.65 -25.32
C GLN A 539 -15.65 18.37 -25.11
N ARG A 540 -16.42 18.12 -26.17
CA ARG A 540 -17.82 17.71 -26.02
C ARG A 540 -17.96 16.38 -25.30
N ALA A 541 -17.12 15.41 -25.65
CA ALA A 541 -17.05 14.11 -24.94
C ALA A 541 -16.71 14.26 -23.46
N VAL A 542 -15.79 15.15 -23.11
CA VAL A 542 -15.47 15.47 -21.70
C VAL A 542 -16.69 16.05 -21.00
N CYS A 543 -17.38 17.04 -21.60
CA CYS A 543 -18.56 17.65 -21.01
C CYS A 543 -19.71 16.62 -20.81
N GLN A 544 -19.92 15.72 -21.77
CA GLN A 544 -20.91 14.65 -21.65
C GLN A 544 -20.57 13.69 -20.50
N THR A 545 -19.29 13.32 -20.35
CA THR A 545 -18.85 12.42 -19.28
C THR A 545 -19.02 13.08 -17.90
N GLU A 546 -18.61 14.34 -17.75
CA GLU A 546 -18.76 15.09 -16.50
C GLU A 546 -20.24 15.33 -16.14
N LEU A 547 -21.10 15.59 -17.14
CA LEU A 547 -22.54 15.71 -16.94
C LEU A 547 -23.18 14.40 -16.49
N ASP A 548 -22.77 13.27 -17.07
CA ASP A 548 -23.24 11.94 -16.68
C ASP A 548 -22.79 11.59 -15.26
N GLU A 549 -21.53 11.89 -14.89
CA GLU A 549 -21.03 11.72 -13.51
C GLU A 549 -21.85 12.56 -12.51
N PHE A 550 -22.15 13.81 -12.86
CA PHE A 550 -22.99 14.69 -12.04
C PHE A 550 -24.40 14.14 -11.87
N ASN A 551 -25.06 13.73 -12.97
CA ASN A 551 -26.40 13.18 -12.93
C ASN A 551 -26.48 11.88 -12.11
N LEU A 552 -25.47 11.02 -12.20
CA LEU A 552 -25.37 9.82 -11.36
C LEU A 552 -25.25 10.16 -9.87
N SER A 553 -24.46 11.18 -9.53
CA SER A 553 -24.30 11.61 -8.12
C SER A 553 -25.60 12.15 -7.53
N GLU A 554 -26.46 12.74 -8.38
CA GLU A 554 -27.79 13.24 -8.02
C GLU A 554 -28.91 12.17 -8.09
N GLY A 555 -28.55 10.91 -8.37
CA GLY A 555 -29.50 9.80 -8.50
C GLY A 555 -30.35 9.85 -9.77
N LYS A 556 -29.97 10.68 -10.74
CA LYS A 556 -30.57 10.75 -12.09
C LYS A 556 -29.93 9.68 -12.98
N GLY A 557 -30.70 9.09 -13.88
CA GLY A 557 -30.17 8.09 -14.80
C GLY A 557 -29.16 8.69 -15.79
N ILE A 558 -28.27 7.83 -16.32
CA ILE A 558 -27.33 8.21 -17.38
C ILE A 558 -28.08 8.44 -18.67
N THR A 559 -27.97 9.62 -19.25
CA THR A 559 -28.77 10.02 -20.41
C THR A 559 -28.11 9.73 -21.77
N ASN A 560 -26.76 9.64 -21.85
CA ASN A 560 -26.04 9.58 -23.13
C ASN A 560 -24.69 8.86 -23.12
N LEU A 561 -24.57 7.68 -22.51
CA LEU A 561 -23.33 6.90 -22.47
C LEU A 561 -22.66 6.62 -23.84
N HIS A 562 -23.48 6.46 -24.89
CA HIS A 562 -22.96 6.18 -26.25
C HIS A 562 -22.36 7.40 -26.94
N SER A 563 -22.81 8.61 -26.62
CA SER A 563 -22.38 9.80 -27.34
C SER A 563 -20.94 10.22 -26.97
N ALA A 564 -20.54 10.14 -25.72
CA ALA A 564 -19.16 10.48 -25.30
C ALA A 564 -18.10 9.55 -25.95
N GLU A 565 -18.36 8.25 -26.00
CA GLU A 565 -17.45 7.29 -26.65
C GLU A 565 -17.37 7.50 -28.17
N ALA A 566 -18.48 7.82 -28.79
CA ALA A 566 -18.53 8.16 -30.22
C ALA A 566 -17.72 9.42 -30.50
N ASP A 567 -17.90 10.48 -29.70
CA ASP A 567 -17.16 11.72 -29.85
C ASP A 567 -15.64 11.55 -29.64
N PHE A 568 -15.20 10.80 -28.63
CA PHE A 568 -13.78 10.46 -28.50
C PHE A 568 -13.29 9.69 -29.75
N SER A 569 -14.09 8.78 -30.28
CA SER A 569 -13.72 8.01 -31.46
C SER A 569 -13.64 8.90 -32.70
N ASP A 570 -14.52 9.89 -32.83
CA ASP A 570 -14.52 10.88 -33.91
C ASP A 570 -13.32 11.83 -33.79
N ALA A 571 -12.99 12.29 -32.58
CA ALA A 571 -11.78 13.07 -32.30
C ALA A 571 -10.52 12.29 -32.72
N ILE A 572 -10.42 11.00 -32.36
CA ILE A 572 -9.32 10.11 -32.75
C ILE A 572 -9.27 9.94 -34.28
N ARG A 573 -10.40 9.80 -34.95
CA ARG A 573 -10.45 9.65 -36.41
C ARG A 573 -9.90 10.87 -37.13
N GLN A 574 -10.10 12.06 -36.57
CA GLN A 574 -9.59 13.31 -37.13
C GLN A 574 -8.13 13.56 -36.77
N ASN A 575 -7.75 13.28 -35.52
CA ASN A 575 -6.39 13.43 -35.03
C ASN A 575 -5.96 12.20 -34.18
N GLY A 576 -5.53 11.15 -34.87
CA GLY A 576 -5.09 9.90 -34.23
C GLY A 576 -3.79 10.00 -33.43
N ASN A 577 -3.18 11.20 -33.38
CA ASN A 577 -1.88 11.40 -32.71
C ASN A 577 -2.02 12.27 -31.44
N ASN A 578 -3.24 12.41 -30.90
CA ASN A 578 -3.50 13.15 -29.67
C ASN A 578 -3.58 12.17 -28.48
N ALA A 579 -2.54 12.15 -27.64
CA ALA A 579 -2.45 11.28 -26.46
C ALA A 579 -3.56 11.55 -25.43
N TYR A 580 -4.02 12.80 -25.30
CA TYR A 580 -5.02 13.19 -24.30
C TYR A 580 -6.39 12.62 -24.61
N VAL A 581 -6.74 12.48 -25.89
CA VAL A 581 -8.03 11.90 -26.31
C VAL A 581 -8.09 10.41 -25.96
N TYR A 582 -7.02 9.66 -26.22
CA TYR A 582 -6.94 8.26 -25.81
C TYR A 582 -6.96 8.11 -24.29
N TYR A 583 -6.20 8.96 -23.57
CA TYR A 583 -6.23 8.98 -22.11
C TYR A 583 -7.65 9.19 -21.57
N ASN A 584 -8.38 10.16 -22.11
CA ASN A 584 -9.73 10.48 -21.69
C ASN A 584 -10.72 9.34 -22.02
N ARG A 585 -10.61 8.72 -23.19
CA ARG A 585 -11.44 7.55 -23.51
C ARG A 585 -11.10 6.37 -22.58
N GLY A 586 -9.85 6.21 -22.23
CA GLY A 586 -9.42 5.28 -21.18
C GLY A 586 -10.09 5.58 -19.83
N ASN A 587 -10.18 6.85 -19.42
CA ASN A 587 -10.90 7.26 -18.21
C ASN A 587 -12.40 6.91 -18.29
N LEU A 588 -13.04 7.16 -19.43
CA LEU A 588 -14.44 6.78 -19.66
C LEU A 588 -14.64 5.26 -19.48
N HIS A 589 -13.80 4.44 -20.12
CA HIS A 589 -13.84 2.98 -19.96
C HIS A 589 -13.57 2.54 -18.52
N ALA A 590 -12.61 3.19 -17.84
CA ALA A 590 -12.29 2.90 -16.43
C ALA A 590 -13.47 3.21 -15.50
N GLY A 591 -14.16 4.32 -15.71
CA GLY A 591 -15.39 4.68 -14.99
C GLY A 591 -16.51 3.67 -15.17
N ARG A 592 -16.62 3.04 -16.34
CA ARG A 592 -17.54 1.95 -16.64
C ARG A 592 -17.07 0.56 -16.19
N ASN A 593 -15.92 0.49 -15.54
CA ASN A 593 -15.25 -0.77 -15.14
C ASN A 593 -14.85 -1.68 -16.32
N GLU A 594 -14.71 -1.12 -17.52
CA GLU A 594 -14.21 -1.81 -18.73
C GLU A 594 -12.67 -1.80 -18.74
N LEU A 595 -12.05 -2.45 -17.74
CA LEU A 595 -10.63 -2.29 -17.43
C LEU A 595 -9.70 -2.65 -18.59
N SER A 596 -10.05 -3.65 -19.41
CA SER A 596 -9.22 -4.06 -20.57
C SER A 596 -9.13 -2.93 -21.59
N LYS A 597 -10.28 -2.35 -21.99
CA LYS A 597 -10.32 -1.24 -22.93
C LYS A 597 -9.59 0.00 -22.40
N ALA A 598 -9.76 0.28 -21.10
CA ALA A 598 -9.05 1.39 -20.45
C ALA A 598 -7.51 1.19 -20.52
N ILE A 599 -7.02 0.00 -20.22
CA ILE A 599 -5.59 -0.33 -20.29
C ILE A 599 -5.06 -0.19 -21.72
N ASP A 600 -5.83 -0.61 -22.72
CA ASP A 600 -5.46 -0.50 -24.13
C ASP A 600 -5.34 0.98 -24.54
N ASP A 601 -6.33 1.80 -24.21
CA ASP A 601 -6.33 3.23 -24.52
C ASP A 601 -5.21 3.99 -23.81
N TYR A 602 -4.97 3.76 -22.51
CA TYR A 602 -3.82 4.33 -21.82
C TYR A 602 -2.50 3.87 -22.44
N SER A 603 -2.43 2.62 -22.93
CA SER A 603 -1.21 2.11 -23.58
C SER A 603 -0.96 2.80 -24.92
N ILE A 604 -2.02 3.18 -25.66
CA ILE A 604 -1.88 3.98 -26.88
C ILE A 604 -1.45 5.41 -26.51
N ALA A 605 -2.06 6.03 -25.51
CA ALA A 605 -1.67 7.35 -25.02
C ALA A 605 -0.19 7.42 -24.65
N ILE A 606 0.31 6.43 -23.90
CA ILE A 606 1.73 6.33 -23.52
C ILE A 606 2.64 6.11 -24.73
N ARG A 607 2.18 5.41 -25.75
CA ARG A 607 2.97 5.20 -26.98
C ARG A 607 3.12 6.49 -27.78
N ILE A 608 2.09 7.34 -27.78
CA ILE A 608 2.11 8.66 -28.42
C ILE A 608 2.95 9.64 -27.61
N ASP A 609 2.74 9.68 -26.31
CA ASP A 609 3.54 10.50 -25.37
C ASP A 609 4.05 9.67 -24.21
N SER A 610 5.31 9.27 -24.26
CA SER A 610 5.98 8.47 -23.23
C SER A 610 6.24 9.24 -21.92
N ASN A 611 5.97 10.55 -21.89
CA ASN A 611 6.13 11.40 -20.69
C ASN A 611 4.79 11.72 -20.01
N LEU A 612 3.68 11.15 -20.49
CA LEU A 612 2.35 11.37 -19.93
C LEU A 612 2.20 10.58 -18.61
N ALA A 613 2.62 11.21 -17.50
CA ALA A 613 2.65 10.60 -16.17
C ALA A 613 1.27 10.10 -15.72
N GLU A 614 0.23 10.87 -16.02
CA GLU A 614 -1.16 10.58 -15.67
C GLU A 614 -1.66 9.30 -16.35
N ALA A 615 -1.23 9.02 -17.57
CA ALA A 615 -1.60 7.79 -18.28
C ALA A 615 -0.95 6.56 -17.64
N TYR A 616 0.30 6.65 -17.22
CA TYR A 616 0.93 5.59 -16.44
C TYR A 616 0.21 5.37 -15.10
N TYR A 617 -0.12 6.45 -14.40
CA TYR A 617 -0.80 6.35 -13.12
C TYR A 617 -2.16 5.66 -13.27
N ASN A 618 -3.01 6.14 -14.18
CA ASN A 618 -4.35 5.59 -14.38
C ASN A 618 -4.30 4.16 -14.92
N ARG A 619 -3.35 3.83 -15.82
CA ARG A 619 -3.12 2.45 -16.25
C ARG A 619 -2.68 1.56 -15.08
N GLY A 620 -1.84 2.06 -14.20
CA GLY A 620 -1.44 1.38 -12.98
C GLY A 620 -2.63 1.08 -12.06
N ILE A 621 -3.52 2.04 -11.84
CA ILE A 621 -4.76 1.83 -11.09
C ILE A 621 -5.66 0.78 -11.77
N ALA A 622 -5.84 0.86 -13.10
CA ALA A 622 -6.64 -0.10 -13.85
C ALA A 622 -6.05 -1.53 -13.76
N ARG A 623 -4.74 -1.68 -13.91
CA ARG A 623 -4.02 -2.96 -13.75
C ARG A 623 -4.12 -3.51 -12.34
N SER A 624 -4.06 -2.66 -11.32
CA SER A 624 -4.28 -3.08 -9.92
C SER A 624 -5.69 -3.63 -9.72
N LYS A 625 -6.71 -2.93 -10.23
CA LYS A 625 -8.10 -3.39 -10.16
C LYS A 625 -8.35 -4.68 -10.96
N SER A 626 -7.61 -4.91 -12.04
CA SER A 626 -7.66 -6.16 -12.81
C SER A 626 -6.86 -7.33 -12.19
N GLY A 627 -6.22 -7.12 -11.03
CA GLY A 627 -5.44 -8.13 -10.32
C GLY A 627 -3.97 -8.25 -10.75
N ASN A 628 -3.49 -7.45 -11.70
CA ASN A 628 -2.08 -7.48 -12.11
C ASN A 628 -1.25 -6.50 -11.29
N LYS A 629 -0.97 -6.87 -10.03
CA LYS A 629 -0.24 -6.06 -9.06
C LYS A 629 1.15 -5.64 -9.55
N GLN A 630 1.90 -6.56 -10.17
CA GLN A 630 3.28 -6.27 -10.60
C GLN A 630 3.33 -5.22 -11.70
N ALA A 631 2.50 -5.37 -12.74
CA ALA A 631 2.43 -4.39 -13.82
C ALA A 631 1.86 -3.04 -13.34
N ALA A 632 0.97 -3.06 -12.33
CA ALA A 632 0.47 -1.84 -11.70
C ALA A 632 1.60 -1.06 -11.01
N ILE A 633 2.45 -1.74 -10.24
CA ILE A 633 3.58 -1.10 -9.55
C ILE A 633 4.59 -0.54 -10.57
N GLN A 634 4.86 -1.24 -11.68
CA GLN A 634 5.74 -0.74 -12.75
C GLN A 634 5.23 0.58 -13.33
N ASP A 635 3.94 0.66 -13.64
CA ASP A 635 3.34 1.88 -14.16
C ASP A 635 3.35 3.01 -13.14
N LEU A 636 2.98 2.73 -11.89
CA LEU A 636 3.00 3.72 -10.80
C LEU A 636 4.43 4.23 -10.52
N SER A 637 5.43 3.34 -10.54
CA SER A 637 6.85 3.74 -10.43
C SER A 637 7.23 4.70 -11.55
N LYS A 638 6.83 4.39 -12.80
CA LYS A 638 7.08 5.27 -13.94
C LYS A 638 6.36 6.62 -13.82
N ALA A 639 5.12 6.64 -13.35
CA ALA A 639 4.39 7.88 -13.06
C ALA A 639 5.13 8.73 -12.00
N GLY A 640 5.64 8.11 -10.94
CA GLY A 640 6.46 8.78 -9.92
C GLY A 640 7.77 9.35 -10.47
N GLU A 641 8.47 8.63 -11.35
CA GLU A 641 9.65 9.14 -12.05
C GLU A 641 9.34 10.40 -12.89
N LEU A 642 8.18 10.41 -13.55
CA LEU A 642 7.74 11.53 -14.37
C LEU A 642 7.18 12.71 -13.54
N GLY A 643 7.25 12.64 -12.21
CA GLY A 643 6.91 13.74 -11.31
C GLY A 643 5.57 13.60 -10.59
N LEU A 644 4.82 12.53 -10.82
CA LEU A 644 3.56 12.26 -10.12
C LEU A 644 3.83 11.49 -8.82
N TYR A 645 4.40 12.18 -7.83
CA TYR A 645 4.97 11.56 -6.62
C TYR A 645 3.96 10.86 -5.72
N ASP A 646 2.69 11.20 -5.80
CA ASP A 646 1.61 10.51 -5.07
C ASP A 646 1.50 9.02 -5.46
N ALA A 647 2.03 8.63 -6.61
CA ALA A 647 2.13 7.24 -7.05
C ALA A 647 2.89 6.35 -6.04
N TYR A 648 3.91 6.88 -5.37
CA TYR A 648 4.67 6.12 -4.35
C TYR A 648 3.84 5.76 -3.13
N ALA A 649 2.90 6.62 -2.72
CA ALA A 649 1.96 6.31 -1.64
C ALA A 649 1.01 5.17 -2.01
N VAL A 650 0.59 5.12 -3.29
CA VAL A 650 -0.23 4.02 -3.82
C VAL A 650 0.57 2.72 -3.88
N ILE A 651 1.82 2.74 -4.33
CA ILE A 651 2.71 1.58 -4.35
C ILE A 651 2.86 0.99 -2.95
N LYS A 652 3.15 1.83 -1.96
CA LYS A 652 3.27 1.42 -0.56
C LYS A 652 2.00 0.72 -0.05
N ARG A 653 0.83 1.25 -0.40
CA ARG A 653 -0.45 0.64 -0.03
C ARG A 653 -0.64 -0.72 -0.72
N LEU A 654 -0.31 -0.84 -2.02
CA LEU A 654 -0.40 -2.10 -2.74
C LEU A 654 0.54 -3.17 -2.15
N ASN A 655 1.72 -2.80 -1.69
CA ASN A 655 2.66 -3.73 -1.07
C ASN A 655 2.20 -4.23 0.30
N LYS A 656 1.41 -3.44 1.04
CA LYS A 656 0.81 -3.86 2.32
C LYS A 656 -0.40 -4.79 2.16
N GLN A 657 -1.05 -4.79 1.01
CA GLN A 657 -2.16 -5.71 0.69
C GLN A 657 -1.58 -7.06 0.26
N LYS A 658 -1.52 -8.03 1.21
CA LYS A 658 -1.12 -9.42 0.97
C LYS A 658 -2.25 -10.21 0.33
#